data_6c7f7dcba2c8cc68f1d64e9431475c63
#
_entry.id   6c7f7dcba2c8cc68f1d64e9431475c63
#
_cell.length_a   1.000
_cell.length_b   1.000
_cell.length_c   1.000
_cell.angle_alpha   90.00
_cell.angle_beta   90.00
_cell.angle_gamma   90.00
#
_symmetry.space_group_name_H-M   'P 1'
#
loop_
_entity.id
_entity.type
_entity.pdbx_description
1 polymer ?
#
loop_
_entity_poly.entity_id
_entity_poly.type
_entity_poly.pdbx_seq_one_letter_code
_entity_poly.pdbx_strand_id
1 'polypeptide(L)'
;MNRRQKWAFGLWLIAVSVSAQTDVWRSDSLQEVVVTGTGTQHLLKNAPVQTEVITAKMLRNYGGRSLQDILAGLTASFAFNEDDMGAQMQLNGLGNDYILILVDGKRIHGDVGGQNDLNLIDPHNIEKIEIVKGASSALYGSDAIAGVINVITKKHNEGLLAENSTRVGSYGDIRQHNGVGFAIGKLRSYTNFQLQHSDGWQNTATEDPRQTEFLIEDSRNMTVNRHTNWQVSERLTYEPLKGLEFYAEGSTYWKRIYRPTGKYRGVDIKTYDMMYRNQSLAAGGKWQFNKTDQVTLDVNWDRHAYYYYYTAITLGDGYDPHGNFTPYYPFFPDDEDLQSDQRRTMAHLKGIFTLPYSNRLSAGLEWRRDYLEAPMRVRDGEASDHTEAAYVQDEFRHAFSPKTILDITPGLRLNHNGQFGFRLTPKVSAMLSLGSDIRLRATWSQGFKTPTPKELYYRYVRNMNGTYLYLGNEDLRPQTSNYYALSGEYNWQGLNVTVTGYLNRVDNMITLVTIPNNQAPGEYIITYDPIKTRQYQNLESAKTKGIDVSLRWRLDREWMVGGSYSYLDTEAKQYDTTHECLVDVVIDGTARHKGSWFATWNHDFSKAWHAGFGLYGRMSSTRHYQINGDGKGYQIWRFSTNHEFPVSKKWLFRLEAGIDNIFDYVDTTPHGLHLGTTTPGRTVYATLTVRFAHGKNLKFTNNKKSNFKTNENETD
;
A
#
# COMPACT_ATOMS: atom_id res chain seq x y z
N MET A 1 -23.26 4.89 45.32
CA MET A 1 -23.79 3.52 45.36
C MET A 1 -23.32 2.78 44.09
N ASN A 2 -22.52 1.76 44.30
CA ASN A 2 -21.86 0.92 43.29
C ASN A 2 -22.83 0.13 42.43
N ARG A 3 -22.57 0.07 41.13
CA ARG A 3 -22.86 -1.14 40.35
C ARG A 3 -21.76 -1.34 39.27
N ARG A 4 -20.85 -2.25 39.56
CA ARG A 4 -19.96 -2.90 38.64
C ARG A 4 -20.79 -3.84 37.74
N GLN A 5 -20.85 -3.58 36.45
CA GLN A 5 -21.33 -4.61 35.50
C GLN A 5 -20.11 -5.38 35.00
N LYS A 6 -20.03 -6.64 35.42
CA LYS A 6 -19.15 -7.68 34.87
C LYS A 6 -19.79 -8.19 33.57
N TRP A 7 -19.12 -8.01 32.46
CA TRP A 7 -19.43 -8.73 31.22
C TRP A 7 -18.68 -10.07 31.24
N ALA A 8 -19.39 -11.14 31.49
CA ALA A 8 -18.89 -12.50 31.31
C ALA A 8 -19.15 -12.91 29.86
N PHE A 9 -18.08 -13.09 29.06
CA PHE A 9 -18.14 -13.78 27.79
C PHE A 9 -18.28 -15.28 28.05
N GLY A 10 -19.50 -15.81 27.89
CA GLY A 10 -19.78 -17.24 27.90
C GLY A 10 -19.35 -17.84 26.55
N LEU A 11 -18.27 -18.60 26.53
CA LEU A 11 -17.91 -19.51 25.43
C LEU A 11 -18.91 -20.69 25.47
N TRP A 12 -19.87 -20.70 24.54
CA TRP A 12 -20.64 -21.89 24.23
C TRP A 12 -19.80 -22.79 23.32
N LEU A 13 -19.23 -23.85 23.91
CA LEU A 13 -18.68 -25.00 23.18
C LEU A 13 -19.86 -25.86 22.70
N ILE A 14 -20.23 -25.72 21.43
CA ILE A 14 -21.10 -26.69 20.75
C ILE A 14 -20.20 -27.86 20.35
N ALA A 15 -20.25 -28.94 21.08
CA ALA A 15 -19.66 -30.22 20.68
C ALA A 15 -20.50 -30.80 19.54
N VAL A 16 -20.12 -30.57 18.30
CA VAL A 16 -20.62 -31.30 17.14
C VAL A 16 -19.75 -32.53 16.97
N SER A 17 -20.32 -33.69 17.18
CA SER A 17 -19.70 -34.98 16.85
C SER A 17 -19.59 -35.09 15.33
N VAL A 18 -18.42 -34.82 14.80
CA VAL A 18 -18.07 -35.01 13.40
C VAL A 18 -17.62 -36.45 13.21
N SER A 19 -18.38 -37.23 12.49
CA SER A 19 -17.95 -38.53 11.96
C SER A 19 -16.79 -38.29 10.99
N ALA A 20 -15.65 -38.90 11.28
CA ALA A 20 -14.40 -38.75 10.54
C ALA A 20 -14.52 -39.31 9.11
N GLN A 21 -14.74 -38.43 8.15
CA GLN A 21 -14.28 -38.65 6.77
C GLN A 21 -12.98 -37.87 6.61
N THR A 22 -11.87 -38.57 6.38
CA THR A 22 -10.52 -38.05 6.28
C THR A 22 -10.25 -37.41 4.93
N ASP A 23 -10.95 -36.36 4.58
CA ASP A 23 -10.52 -35.42 3.55
C ASP A 23 -9.86 -34.24 4.27
N VAL A 24 -8.53 -34.21 4.27
CA VAL A 24 -7.74 -33.13 4.87
C VAL A 24 -7.99 -31.85 4.10
N TRP A 25 -8.87 -30.98 4.62
CA TRP A 25 -9.14 -29.65 4.08
C TRP A 25 -7.92 -28.75 4.37
N ARG A 26 -7.05 -28.55 3.36
CA ARG A 26 -5.97 -27.55 3.43
C ARG A 26 -6.54 -26.19 3.11
N SER A 27 -6.16 -25.16 3.85
CA SER A 27 -6.50 -23.77 3.54
C SER A 27 -5.94 -23.41 2.16
N ASP A 28 -6.80 -22.94 1.22
CA ASP A 28 -6.36 -22.55 -0.11
C ASP A 28 -5.24 -21.50 -0.08
N SER A 29 -5.27 -20.60 0.91
CA SER A 29 -4.25 -19.55 1.07
C SER A 29 -2.85 -20.10 1.37
N LEU A 30 -2.73 -21.30 1.96
CA LEU A 30 -1.43 -21.93 2.24
C LEU A 30 -0.78 -22.56 1.00
N GLN A 31 -1.55 -22.76 -0.07
CA GLN A 31 -1.07 -23.25 -1.37
C GLN A 31 -0.68 -22.08 -2.31
N GLU A 32 -0.93 -20.83 -1.90
CA GLU A 32 -0.54 -19.67 -2.68
C GLU A 32 0.99 -19.58 -2.78
N VAL A 33 1.45 -19.26 -3.99
CA VAL A 33 2.86 -18.99 -4.25
C VAL A 33 3.14 -17.54 -3.92
N VAL A 34 4.17 -17.26 -3.13
CA VAL A 34 4.61 -15.91 -2.75
C VAL A 34 6.04 -15.66 -3.20
N VAL A 35 6.38 -14.41 -3.46
CA VAL A 35 7.69 -13.99 -3.96
C VAL A 35 8.29 -12.87 -3.09
N THR A 36 7.47 -12.01 -2.53
CA THR A 36 7.90 -10.73 -1.95
C THR A 36 8.85 -10.88 -0.77
N GLY A 37 8.68 -11.91 0.08
CA GLY A 37 9.51 -12.08 1.28
C GLY A 37 10.97 -12.43 1.02
N THR A 38 11.25 -13.15 -0.07
CA THR A 38 12.60 -13.67 -0.41
C THR A 38 13.05 -13.29 -1.82
N GLY A 39 12.16 -12.73 -2.64
CA GLY A 39 12.43 -12.49 -4.06
C GLY A 39 12.43 -13.76 -4.92
N THR A 40 12.15 -14.92 -4.34
CA THR A 40 12.03 -16.22 -4.99
C THR A 40 10.66 -16.83 -4.74
N GLN A 41 10.22 -17.74 -5.61
CA GLN A 41 8.90 -18.37 -5.48
C GLN A 41 8.89 -19.41 -4.37
N HIS A 42 7.94 -19.28 -3.44
CA HIS A 42 7.66 -20.26 -2.39
C HIS A 42 6.15 -20.48 -2.26
N LEU A 43 5.76 -21.69 -1.86
CA LEU A 43 4.43 -21.82 -1.26
C LEU A 43 4.41 -21.04 0.04
N LEU A 44 3.34 -20.31 0.33
CA LEU A 44 3.23 -19.45 1.51
C LEU A 44 3.64 -20.15 2.81
N LYS A 45 3.22 -21.41 2.99
CA LYS A 45 3.59 -22.25 4.14
C LYS A 45 5.08 -22.52 4.28
N ASN A 46 5.83 -22.47 3.16
CA ASN A 46 7.27 -22.76 3.10
C ASN A 46 8.12 -21.49 2.97
N ALA A 47 7.50 -20.30 3.02
CA ALA A 47 8.22 -19.04 2.95
C ALA A 47 8.98 -18.80 4.28
N PRO A 48 10.32 -18.65 4.25
CA PRO A 48 11.12 -18.42 5.46
C PRO A 48 10.87 -17.04 6.07
N VAL A 49 10.35 -16.08 5.28
CA VAL A 49 9.93 -14.76 5.74
C VAL A 49 8.42 -14.75 5.88
N GLN A 50 7.94 -14.30 7.05
CA GLN A 50 6.49 -14.17 7.27
C GLN A 50 5.87 -13.21 6.25
N THR A 51 4.97 -13.73 5.43
CA THR A 51 4.26 -12.99 4.39
C THR A 51 2.76 -13.15 4.61
N GLU A 52 2.04 -12.04 4.62
CA GLU A 52 0.57 -12.04 4.63
C GLU A 52 0.06 -11.95 3.20
N VAL A 53 -0.98 -12.72 2.85
CA VAL A 53 -1.55 -12.74 1.50
C VAL A 53 -3.04 -12.48 1.54
N ILE A 54 -3.49 -11.52 0.73
CA ILE A 54 -4.90 -11.30 0.42
C ILE A 54 -5.15 -11.89 -0.97
N THR A 55 -5.93 -12.96 -1.03
CA THR A 55 -6.16 -13.72 -2.28
C THR A 55 -7.27 -13.10 -3.13
N ALA A 56 -7.31 -13.43 -4.43
CA ALA A 56 -8.39 -13.02 -5.33
C ALA A 56 -9.80 -13.39 -4.80
N LYS A 57 -9.94 -14.52 -4.11
CA LYS A 57 -11.22 -14.93 -3.49
C LYS A 57 -11.61 -13.99 -2.34
N MET A 58 -10.66 -13.62 -1.48
CA MET A 58 -10.92 -12.67 -0.40
C MET A 58 -11.28 -11.29 -0.95
N LEU A 59 -10.58 -10.82 -2.00
CA LEU A 59 -10.87 -9.56 -2.69
C LEU A 59 -12.32 -9.52 -3.22
N ARG A 60 -12.73 -10.58 -3.94
CA ARG A 60 -14.09 -10.68 -4.48
C ARG A 60 -15.15 -10.71 -3.39
N ASN A 61 -14.96 -11.54 -2.35
CA ASN A 61 -15.93 -11.66 -1.27
C ASN A 61 -16.04 -10.36 -0.46
N TYR A 62 -14.96 -9.62 -0.32
CA TYR A 62 -14.95 -8.34 0.39
C TYR A 62 -15.62 -7.23 -0.43
N GLY A 63 -15.43 -7.20 -1.76
CA GLY A 63 -16.00 -6.19 -2.64
C GLY A 63 -15.49 -4.78 -2.32
N GLY A 64 -14.20 -4.65 -1.99
CA GLY A 64 -13.59 -3.37 -1.63
C GLY A 64 -13.55 -2.37 -2.77
N ARG A 65 -13.74 -1.09 -2.45
CA ARG A 65 -13.75 0.00 -3.45
C ARG A 65 -12.35 0.47 -3.86
N SER A 66 -11.36 0.33 -2.99
CA SER A 66 -9.98 0.78 -3.22
C SER A 66 -9.00 -0.15 -2.51
N LEU A 67 -7.71 -0.05 -2.85
CA LEU A 67 -6.67 -0.77 -2.12
C LEU A 67 -6.66 -0.41 -0.63
N GLN A 68 -6.86 0.85 -0.30
CA GLN A 68 -6.98 1.33 1.08
C GLN A 68 -8.12 0.63 1.83
N ASP A 69 -9.33 0.59 1.26
CA ASP A 69 -10.49 -0.07 1.85
C ASP A 69 -10.23 -1.57 2.10
N ILE A 70 -9.59 -2.23 1.13
CA ILE A 70 -9.21 -3.65 1.21
C ILE A 70 -8.21 -3.90 2.36
N LEU A 71 -7.13 -3.12 2.42
CA LEU A 71 -6.11 -3.26 3.46
C LEU A 71 -6.67 -2.95 4.85
N ALA A 72 -7.46 -1.89 4.99
CA ALA A 72 -8.09 -1.50 6.25
C ALA A 72 -9.10 -2.55 6.75
N GLY A 73 -9.80 -3.23 5.84
CA GLY A 73 -10.84 -4.19 6.19
C GLY A 73 -10.35 -5.62 6.41
N LEU A 74 -9.30 -6.03 5.73
CA LEU A 74 -8.81 -7.42 5.76
C LEU A 74 -7.56 -7.63 6.61
N THR A 75 -6.92 -6.56 7.10
CA THR A 75 -5.73 -6.64 7.97
C THR A 75 -5.82 -5.66 9.13
N ALA A 76 -5.26 -6.02 10.29
CA ALA A 76 -5.25 -5.16 11.47
C ALA A 76 -3.98 -4.27 11.57
N SER A 77 -2.98 -4.49 10.73
CA SER A 77 -1.67 -3.81 10.87
C SER A 77 -1.67 -2.39 10.30
N PHE A 78 -2.59 -2.09 9.37
CA PHE A 78 -2.67 -0.79 8.73
C PHE A 78 -3.58 0.19 9.48
N ALA A 79 -3.24 1.46 9.38
CA ALA A 79 -4.12 2.58 9.67
C ALA A 79 -4.12 3.53 8.46
N PHE A 80 -5.24 4.16 8.23
CA PHE A 80 -5.41 5.12 7.14
C PHE A 80 -6.11 6.37 7.67
N ASN A 81 -5.62 7.52 7.23
CA ASN A 81 -6.30 8.79 7.34
C ASN A 81 -6.50 9.33 5.91
N GLU A 82 -7.73 9.60 5.53
CA GLU A 82 -7.99 10.27 4.27
C GLU A 82 -7.85 11.78 4.45
N ASP A 83 -7.40 12.44 3.41
CA ASP A 83 -7.22 13.87 3.35
C ASP A 83 -7.51 14.33 1.91
N ASP A 84 -7.59 15.64 1.66
CA ASP A 84 -7.92 16.19 0.35
C ASP A 84 -6.87 15.88 -0.73
N MET A 85 -5.65 15.51 -0.36
CA MET A 85 -4.57 15.16 -1.30
C MET A 85 -4.41 13.66 -1.53
N GLY A 86 -4.94 12.79 -0.67
CA GLY A 86 -4.81 11.33 -0.76
C GLY A 86 -4.80 10.66 0.60
N ALA A 87 -4.46 9.38 0.62
CA ALA A 87 -4.45 8.61 1.85
C ALA A 87 -3.09 8.67 2.55
N GLN A 88 -3.10 9.07 3.81
CA GLN A 88 -1.98 8.83 4.72
C GLN A 88 -2.08 7.42 5.27
N MET A 89 -1.12 6.58 4.94
CA MET A 89 -1.07 5.19 5.36
C MET A 89 0.00 5.00 6.44
N GLN A 90 -0.30 4.20 7.44
CA GLN A 90 0.66 3.73 8.43
C GLN A 90 0.67 2.20 8.47
N LEU A 91 1.85 1.61 8.58
CA LEU A 91 2.06 0.21 8.87
C LEU A 91 2.86 0.09 10.17
N ASN A 92 2.24 -0.52 11.18
CA ASN A 92 2.84 -0.64 12.51
C ASN A 92 3.33 0.70 13.10
N GLY A 93 2.56 1.78 12.87
CA GLY A 93 2.85 3.12 13.37
C GLY A 93 3.83 3.96 12.54
N LEU A 94 4.46 3.39 11.52
CA LEU A 94 5.34 4.13 10.61
C LEU A 94 4.60 4.56 9.35
N GLY A 95 4.78 5.79 8.93
CA GLY A 95 4.03 6.42 7.84
C GLY A 95 4.46 6.00 6.43
N ASN A 96 3.85 6.62 5.43
CA ASN A 96 4.04 6.35 3.99
C ASN A 96 5.50 6.26 3.56
N ASP A 97 6.33 7.16 4.05
CA ASP A 97 7.75 7.27 3.69
C ASP A 97 8.60 6.05 4.03
N TYR A 98 8.05 5.15 4.84
CA TYR A 98 8.71 3.93 5.32
C TYR A 98 8.10 2.67 4.74
N ILE A 99 7.08 2.80 3.90
CA ILE A 99 6.34 1.68 3.30
C ILE A 99 6.58 1.67 1.80
N LEU A 100 7.16 0.58 1.31
CA LEU A 100 7.37 0.41 -0.11
C LEU A 100 6.17 -0.25 -0.78
N ILE A 101 5.57 0.42 -1.76
CA ILE A 101 4.48 -0.13 -2.56
C ILE A 101 5.02 -0.54 -3.92
N LEU A 102 4.71 -1.77 -4.30
CA LEU A 102 5.09 -2.37 -5.57
C LEU A 102 3.85 -2.81 -6.35
N VAL A 103 3.90 -2.68 -7.67
CA VAL A 103 2.97 -3.33 -8.59
C VAL A 103 3.79 -4.28 -9.49
N ASP A 104 3.48 -5.56 -9.42
CA ASP A 104 4.25 -6.63 -10.09
C ASP A 104 5.77 -6.55 -9.82
N GLY A 105 6.15 -6.21 -8.58
CA GLY A 105 7.53 -6.07 -8.15
C GLY A 105 8.22 -4.75 -8.51
N LYS A 106 7.55 -3.84 -9.22
CA LYS A 106 8.07 -2.52 -9.60
C LYS A 106 7.57 -1.46 -8.64
N ARG A 107 8.47 -0.57 -8.20
CA ARG A 107 8.12 0.56 -7.32
C ARG A 107 7.18 1.51 -8.05
N ILE A 108 6.17 2.01 -7.35
CA ILE A 108 5.33 3.10 -7.85
C ILE A 108 5.75 4.43 -7.22
N HIS A 109 5.64 5.50 -8.00
CA HIS A 109 5.61 6.87 -7.49
C HIS A 109 4.18 7.24 -7.12
N GLY A 110 4.01 8.22 -6.28
CA GLY A 110 2.72 8.74 -5.92
C GLY A 110 2.72 9.48 -4.59
N ASP A 111 3.90 9.77 -4.06
CA ASP A 111 4.05 10.56 -2.85
C ASP A 111 4.06 12.05 -3.20
N VAL A 112 2.94 12.72 -2.92
CA VAL A 112 2.82 14.16 -3.01
C VAL A 112 2.56 14.68 -1.61
N GLY A 113 3.55 15.35 -1.04
CA GLY A 113 3.42 15.90 0.31
C GLY A 113 3.31 14.85 1.41
N GLY A 114 3.85 13.63 1.23
CA GLY A 114 3.82 12.54 2.20
C GLY A 114 2.60 11.62 2.07
N GLN A 115 1.88 11.65 0.93
CA GLN A 115 0.66 10.86 0.71
C GLN A 115 0.80 10.00 -0.55
N ASN A 116 0.28 8.77 -0.50
CA ASN A 116 0.27 7.85 -1.63
C ASN A 116 -1.10 7.86 -2.33
N ASP A 117 -1.12 8.10 -3.64
CA ASP A 117 -2.35 7.95 -4.42
C ASP A 117 -2.64 6.48 -4.74
N LEU A 118 -3.30 5.79 -3.81
CA LEU A 118 -3.67 4.38 -3.97
C LEU A 118 -4.77 4.15 -5.01
N ASN A 119 -5.39 5.20 -5.56
CA ASN A 119 -6.34 5.10 -6.67
C ASN A 119 -5.69 4.75 -8.01
N LEU A 120 -4.35 4.84 -8.09
CA LEU A 120 -3.56 4.28 -9.20
C LEU A 120 -3.75 2.77 -9.38
N ILE A 121 -4.19 2.08 -8.33
CA ILE A 121 -4.31 0.62 -8.29
C ILE A 121 -5.78 0.24 -8.40
N ASP A 122 -6.15 -0.35 -9.53
CA ASP A 122 -7.50 -0.86 -9.78
C ASP A 122 -7.75 -2.17 -9.01
N PRO A 123 -8.67 -2.18 -8.01
CA PRO A 123 -8.98 -3.39 -7.26
C PRO A 123 -9.46 -4.57 -8.12
N HIS A 124 -10.14 -4.29 -9.26
CA HIS A 124 -10.60 -5.33 -10.17
C HIS A 124 -9.46 -5.97 -10.97
N ASN A 125 -8.35 -5.27 -11.14
CA ASN A 125 -7.16 -5.79 -11.80
C ASN A 125 -6.20 -6.55 -10.86
N ILE A 126 -6.50 -6.61 -9.56
CA ILE A 126 -5.66 -7.32 -8.58
C ILE A 126 -5.94 -8.82 -8.64
N GLU A 127 -4.87 -9.63 -8.74
CA GLU A 127 -4.91 -11.08 -8.53
C GLU A 127 -4.69 -11.45 -7.07
N LYS A 128 -3.71 -10.82 -6.43
CA LYS A 128 -3.42 -10.95 -4.99
C LYS A 128 -2.56 -9.80 -4.48
N ILE A 129 -2.53 -9.63 -3.16
CA ILE A 129 -1.65 -8.68 -2.48
C ILE A 129 -0.76 -9.47 -1.53
N GLU A 130 0.55 -9.27 -1.63
CA GLU A 130 1.55 -9.83 -0.72
C GLU A 130 2.08 -8.72 0.19
N ILE A 131 2.09 -8.95 1.51
CA ILE A 131 2.50 -7.97 2.51
C ILE A 131 3.62 -8.60 3.34
N VAL A 132 4.78 -7.95 3.34
CA VAL A 132 5.93 -8.30 4.19
C VAL A 132 6.13 -7.17 5.19
N LYS A 133 6.02 -7.49 6.47
CA LYS A 133 6.18 -6.50 7.55
C LYS A 133 7.65 -6.40 7.99
N GLY A 134 8.05 -5.20 8.39
CA GLY A 134 9.41 -4.90 8.85
C GLY A 134 10.42 -4.63 7.73
N ALA A 135 11.65 -4.37 8.14
CA ALA A 135 12.69 -3.93 7.23
C ALA A 135 13.00 -4.99 6.13
N SER A 136 12.96 -4.55 4.89
CA SER A 136 13.17 -5.39 3.69
C SER A 136 14.19 -4.78 2.73
N SER A 137 15.02 -3.84 3.23
CA SER A 137 15.98 -3.10 2.39
C SER A 137 17.09 -3.96 1.80
N ALA A 138 17.37 -5.14 2.36
CA ALA A 138 18.32 -6.08 1.78
C ALA A 138 17.90 -6.60 0.39
N LEU A 139 16.61 -6.63 0.08
CA LEU A 139 16.09 -7.02 -1.25
C LEU A 139 15.69 -5.81 -2.08
N TYR A 140 15.05 -4.84 -1.44
CA TYR A 140 14.36 -3.76 -2.14
C TYR A 140 15.05 -2.41 -2.04
N GLY A 141 16.14 -2.28 -1.27
CA GLY A 141 16.87 -1.02 -1.10
C GLY A 141 16.16 0.00 -0.21
N SER A 142 16.34 1.30 -0.48
CA SER A 142 15.76 2.39 0.31
C SER A 142 14.23 2.30 0.45
N ASP A 143 13.68 2.89 1.52
CA ASP A 143 12.26 3.11 1.82
C ASP A 143 11.48 1.89 2.36
N ALA A 144 12.06 0.67 2.35
CA ALA A 144 11.45 -0.55 2.88
C ALA A 144 11.77 -0.75 4.37
N ILE A 145 11.42 0.20 5.24
CA ILE A 145 11.68 0.18 6.70
C ILE A 145 10.52 -0.44 7.47
N ALA A 146 9.28 -0.02 7.21
CA ALA A 146 8.09 -0.53 7.86
C ALA A 146 7.59 -1.83 7.22
N GLY A 147 7.75 -1.95 5.92
CA GLY A 147 7.34 -3.13 5.16
C GLY A 147 7.24 -2.88 3.67
N VAL A 148 6.82 -3.94 2.97
CA VAL A 148 6.59 -3.96 1.52
C VAL A 148 5.19 -4.47 1.24
N ILE A 149 4.44 -3.76 0.41
CA ILE A 149 3.16 -4.18 -0.15
C ILE A 149 3.39 -4.42 -1.63
N ASN A 150 3.21 -5.65 -2.10
CA ASN A 150 3.33 -5.99 -3.51
C ASN A 150 1.98 -6.41 -4.06
N VAL A 151 1.43 -5.59 -4.94
CA VAL A 151 0.18 -5.85 -5.65
C VAL A 151 0.50 -6.61 -6.92
N ILE A 152 0.03 -7.84 -7.01
CA ILE A 152 0.18 -8.68 -8.20
C ILE A 152 -1.07 -8.52 -9.06
N THR A 153 -0.88 -8.08 -10.31
CA THR A 153 -1.98 -7.83 -11.24
C THR A 153 -2.38 -9.08 -12.02
N LYS A 154 -3.62 -9.09 -12.50
CA LYS A 154 -4.13 -10.14 -13.38
C LYS A 154 -3.33 -10.19 -14.68
N LYS A 155 -3.03 -11.41 -15.14
CA LYS A 155 -2.40 -11.68 -16.43
C LYS A 155 -3.29 -12.57 -17.27
N HIS A 156 -3.40 -12.25 -18.55
CA HIS A 156 -4.16 -13.08 -19.48
C HIS A 156 -3.22 -14.02 -20.22
N ASN A 157 -3.45 -15.33 -20.10
CA ASN A 157 -2.54 -16.35 -20.63
C ASN A 157 -3.13 -17.21 -21.75
N GLU A 158 -4.45 -17.17 -21.98
CA GLU A 158 -5.10 -18.08 -22.93
C GLU A 158 -6.33 -17.45 -23.61
N GLY A 159 -6.43 -17.59 -24.93
CA GLY A 159 -7.63 -17.26 -25.71
C GLY A 159 -7.99 -15.77 -25.73
N LEU A 160 -9.27 -15.47 -25.74
CA LEU A 160 -9.85 -14.13 -25.72
C LEU A 160 -10.60 -13.92 -24.41
N LEU A 161 -10.36 -12.79 -23.76
CA LEU A 161 -11.07 -12.30 -22.57
C LEU A 161 -11.58 -10.90 -22.85
N ALA A 162 -12.84 -10.62 -22.47
CA ALA A 162 -13.36 -9.28 -22.32
C ALA A 162 -14.15 -9.22 -21.02
N GLU A 163 -13.84 -8.25 -20.17
CA GLU A 163 -14.51 -8.05 -18.87
C GLU A 163 -14.91 -6.58 -18.77
N ASN A 164 -16.16 -6.35 -18.38
CA ASN A 164 -16.68 -5.04 -17.99
C ASN A 164 -17.22 -5.16 -16.57
N SER A 165 -16.86 -4.24 -15.70
CA SER A 165 -17.39 -4.15 -14.34
C SER A 165 -17.75 -2.71 -14.05
N THR A 166 -19.02 -2.48 -13.71
CA THR A 166 -19.56 -1.16 -13.35
C THR A 166 -20.09 -1.21 -11.93
N ARG A 167 -19.54 -0.38 -11.07
CA ARG A 167 -19.97 -0.16 -9.69
C ARG A 167 -20.62 1.19 -9.55
N VAL A 168 -21.72 1.24 -8.81
CA VAL A 168 -22.38 2.47 -8.35
C VAL A 168 -22.56 2.39 -6.83
N GLY A 169 -22.43 3.53 -6.15
CA GLY A 169 -22.52 3.58 -4.69
C GLY A 169 -22.91 4.94 -4.15
N SER A 170 -22.98 5.03 -2.82
CA SER A 170 -23.25 6.26 -2.09
C SER A 170 -22.22 7.34 -2.44
N TYR A 171 -22.62 8.63 -2.33
CA TYR A 171 -21.78 9.80 -2.61
C TYR A 171 -21.33 9.90 -4.07
N GLY A 172 -22.18 9.48 -5.02
CA GLY A 172 -21.83 9.50 -6.44
C GLY A 172 -20.64 8.60 -6.81
N ASP A 173 -20.31 7.59 -5.97
CA ASP A 173 -19.21 6.66 -6.28
C ASP A 173 -19.56 5.82 -7.50
N ILE A 174 -18.88 6.12 -8.63
CA ILE A 174 -18.99 5.39 -9.88
C ILE A 174 -17.60 4.86 -10.22
N ARG A 175 -17.51 3.55 -10.45
CA ARG A 175 -16.27 2.91 -10.85
C ARG A 175 -16.49 2.01 -12.04
N GLN A 176 -15.69 2.20 -13.05
CA GLN A 176 -15.70 1.44 -14.28
C GLN A 176 -14.38 0.73 -14.45
N HIS A 177 -14.43 -0.58 -14.67
CA HIS A 177 -13.29 -1.39 -15.07
C HIS A 177 -13.59 -2.09 -16.38
N ASN A 178 -12.66 -2.08 -17.33
CA ASN A 178 -12.74 -2.80 -18.58
C ASN A 178 -11.40 -3.50 -18.85
N GLY A 179 -11.45 -4.82 -18.92
CA GLY A 179 -10.29 -5.66 -19.24
C GLY A 179 -10.48 -6.36 -20.58
N VAL A 180 -9.50 -6.26 -21.48
CA VAL A 180 -9.48 -7.00 -22.74
C VAL A 180 -8.15 -7.71 -22.85
N GLY A 181 -8.19 -9.03 -23.04
CA GLY A 181 -6.99 -9.83 -23.17
C GLY A 181 -7.09 -10.80 -24.35
N PHE A 182 -5.99 -11.00 -25.04
CA PHE A 182 -5.88 -12.07 -26.03
C PHE A 182 -4.55 -12.81 -25.90
N ALA A 183 -4.58 -14.10 -26.25
CA ALA A 183 -3.40 -14.95 -26.35
C ALA A 183 -3.48 -15.75 -27.65
N ILE A 184 -2.61 -15.42 -28.61
CA ILE A 184 -2.55 -16.01 -29.93
C ILE A 184 -1.12 -16.49 -30.19
N GLY A 185 -0.94 -17.82 -30.26
CA GLY A 185 0.38 -18.41 -30.44
C GLY A 185 1.33 -18.04 -29.29
N LYS A 186 2.36 -17.27 -29.58
CA LYS A 186 3.42 -16.85 -28.68
C LYS A 186 3.20 -15.45 -28.09
N LEU A 187 2.20 -14.73 -28.59
CA LEU A 187 1.89 -13.36 -28.19
C LEU A 187 0.69 -13.32 -27.26
N ARG A 188 0.79 -12.56 -26.18
CA ARG A 188 -0.27 -12.26 -25.21
C ARG A 188 -0.36 -10.75 -25.02
N SER A 189 -1.57 -10.24 -24.89
CA SER A 189 -1.87 -8.84 -24.62
C SER A 189 -2.94 -8.77 -23.54
N TYR A 190 -2.83 -7.79 -22.66
CA TYR A 190 -3.87 -7.45 -21.71
C TYR A 190 -3.95 -5.94 -21.54
N THR A 191 -5.07 -5.39 -22.00
CA THR A 191 -5.42 -3.97 -21.83
C THR A 191 -6.37 -3.83 -20.67
N ASN A 192 -6.10 -2.89 -19.77
CA ASN A 192 -6.99 -2.51 -18.68
C ASN A 192 -7.31 -1.01 -18.73
N PHE A 193 -8.59 -0.67 -18.59
CA PHE A 193 -9.08 0.69 -18.41
C PHE A 193 -9.87 0.78 -17.11
N GLN A 194 -9.56 1.77 -16.29
CA GLN A 194 -10.38 2.14 -15.13
C GLN A 194 -10.81 3.61 -15.19
N LEU A 195 -11.99 3.88 -14.66
CA LEU A 195 -12.49 5.23 -14.38
C LEU A 195 -13.14 5.23 -13.01
N GLN A 196 -12.88 6.25 -12.23
CA GLN A 196 -13.47 6.46 -10.90
C GLN A 196 -13.97 7.89 -10.81
N HIS A 197 -15.15 8.03 -10.24
CA HIS A 197 -15.73 9.32 -9.87
C HIS A 197 -16.33 9.21 -8.47
N SER A 198 -16.25 10.28 -7.69
CA SER A 198 -16.96 10.44 -6.42
C SER A 198 -17.28 11.90 -6.21
N ASP A 199 -18.48 12.18 -5.69
CA ASP A 199 -18.87 13.54 -5.31
C ASP A 199 -18.14 14.01 -4.02
N GLY A 200 -17.37 13.11 -3.39
CA GLY A 200 -16.76 13.36 -2.10
C GLY A 200 -17.77 13.28 -0.95
N TRP A 201 -17.32 13.55 0.25
CA TRP A 201 -18.17 13.48 1.45
C TRP A 201 -17.66 14.37 2.58
N GLN A 202 -18.58 14.72 3.47
CA GLN A 202 -18.33 15.50 4.66
C GLN A 202 -18.89 14.79 5.88
N ASN A 203 -18.10 14.54 6.92
CA ASN A 203 -18.54 13.84 8.11
C ASN A 203 -19.41 14.68 9.04
N THR A 204 -19.21 15.98 9.06
CA THR A 204 -19.95 16.87 9.96
C THR A 204 -20.50 18.05 9.20
N ALA A 205 -21.72 18.46 9.56
CA ALA A 205 -22.29 19.76 9.14
C ALA A 205 -21.77 20.92 10.01
N THR A 206 -20.99 20.62 11.04
CA THR A 206 -20.46 21.63 11.96
C THR A 206 -19.16 22.20 11.40
N GLU A 207 -19.09 23.51 11.39
CA GLU A 207 -17.89 24.28 11.15
C GLU A 207 -16.77 23.83 12.10
N ASP A 208 -15.53 23.79 11.64
CA ASP A 208 -14.39 23.57 12.51
C ASP A 208 -14.41 24.63 13.61
N PRO A 209 -14.52 24.27 14.90
CA PRO A 209 -14.52 25.24 16.00
C PRO A 209 -13.28 26.15 16.00
N ARG A 210 -12.20 25.73 15.33
CA ARG A 210 -10.97 26.51 15.17
C ARG A 210 -11.04 27.54 14.04
N GLN A 211 -12.07 27.46 13.17
CA GLN A 211 -12.32 28.41 12.08
C GLN A 211 -13.38 29.45 12.41
N THR A 212 -13.90 29.49 13.62
CA THR A 212 -14.93 30.46 14.04
C THR A 212 -14.49 31.93 13.95
N GLU A 213 -13.19 32.20 13.92
CA GLU A 213 -12.66 33.54 13.62
C GLU A 213 -12.62 33.84 12.10
N PHE A 214 -12.72 32.81 11.27
CA PHE A 214 -12.72 32.90 9.79
C PHE A 214 -14.00 32.26 9.25
N LEU A 215 -15.14 32.90 9.48
CA LEU A 215 -16.41 32.54 8.83
C LEU A 215 -16.21 32.64 7.32
N ILE A 216 -15.91 31.52 6.72
CA ILE A 216 -15.86 31.35 5.26
C ILE A 216 -17.30 31.08 4.85
N GLU A 217 -17.98 32.11 4.38
CA GLU A 217 -19.32 31.99 3.82
C GLU A 217 -19.28 30.94 2.72
N ASP A 218 -20.16 29.95 2.80
CA ASP A 218 -20.38 28.87 1.82
C ASP A 218 -19.23 27.88 1.56
N SER A 219 -18.11 27.92 2.27
CA SER A 219 -17.08 26.89 2.13
C SER A 219 -17.15 25.86 3.24
N ARG A 220 -17.76 24.76 2.97
CA ARG A 220 -17.58 23.54 3.77
C ARG A 220 -16.30 22.86 3.32
N ASN A 221 -15.28 22.83 4.16
CA ASN A 221 -14.14 21.96 3.91
C ASN A 221 -14.61 20.51 3.91
N MET A 222 -14.59 19.87 2.74
CA MET A 222 -14.98 18.47 2.65
C MET A 222 -13.88 17.60 3.23
N THR A 223 -14.28 16.56 3.95
CA THR A 223 -13.35 15.54 4.47
C THR A 223 -12.65 14.85 3.30
N VAL A 224 -13.40 14.48 2.26
CA VAL A 224 -12.87 14.00 0.99
C VAL A 224 -13.54 14.79 -0.15
N ASN A 225 -12.75 15.46 -0.95
CA ASN A 225 -13.25 16.28 -2.04
C ASN A 225 -13.78 15.43 -3.21
N ARG A 226 -14.69 16.00 -3.98
CA ARG A 226 -15.09 15.47 -5.29
C ARG A 226 -13.85 15.21 -6.13
N HIS A 227 -13.78 14.06 -6.76
CA HIS A 227 -12.66 13.72 -7.63
C HIS A 227 -13.08 12.82 -8.78
N THR A 228 -12.31 12.89 -9.86
CA THR A 228 -12.41 12.00 -11.01
C THR A 228 -11.02 11.57 -11.41
N ASN A 229 -10.84 10.30 -11.69
CA ASN A 229 -9.60 9.76 -12.24
C ASN A 229 -9.88 8.68 -13.28
N TRP A 230 -8.93 8.50 -14.19
CA TRP A 230 -8.93 7.38 -15.13
C TRP A 230 -7.51 6.90 -15.40
N GLN A 231 -7.41 5.65 -15.77
CA GLN A 231 -6.14 5.02 -16.16
C GLN A 231 -6.36 4.06 -17.32
N VAL A 232 -5.41 4.04 -18.23
CA VAL A 232 -5.26 2.99 -19.24
C VAL A 232 -3.92 2.33 -19.03
N SER A 233 -3.88 1.00 -19.07
CA SER A 233 -2.64 0.22 -19.06
C SER A 233 -2.69 -0.89 -20.10
N GLU A 234 -1.55 -1.18 -20.69
CA GLU A 234 -1.36 -2.28 -21.65
C GLU A 234 -0.12 -3.07 -21.26
N ARG A 235 -0.23 -4.40 -21.35
CA ARG A 235 0.90 -5.31 -21.21
C ARG A 235 0.93 -6.29 -22.39
N LEU A 236 2.02 -6.24 -23.13
CA LEU A 236 2.35 -7.20 -24.19
C LEU A 236 3.37 -8.20 -23.65
N THR A 237 3.18 -9.47 -23.95
CA THR A 237 4.11 -10.54 -23.57
C THR A 237 4.36 -11.44 -24.78
N TYR A 238 5.62 -11.71 -25.08
CA TYR A 238 6.04 -12.58 -26.19
C TYR A 238 6.93 -13.71 -25.68
N GLU A 239 6.54 -14.96 -25.92
CA GLU A 239 7.28 -16.16 -25.52
C GLU A 239 7.78 -16.91 -26.78
N PRO A 240 8.94 -16.51 -27.36
CA PRO A 240 9.47 -17.13 -28.58
C PRO A 240 9.80 -18.61 -28.40
N LEU A 241 10.30 -18.98 -27.23
CA LEU A 241 10.69 -20.32 -26.82
C LEU A 241 10.17 -20.61 -25.42
N LYS A 242 9.92 -21.87 -25.08
CA LYS A 242 9.52 -22.26 -23.73
C LYS A 242 10.56 -21.79 -22.71
N GLY A 243 10.11 -21.01 -21.75
CA GLY A 243 10.96 -20.46 -20.68
C GLY A 243 11.70 -19.17 -21.06
N LEU A 244 11.58 -18.67 -22.30
CA LEU A 244 12.09 -17.34 -22.66
C LEU A 244 10.90 -16.41 -22.94
N GLU A 245 10.71 -15.43 -22.07
CA GLU A 245 9.61 -14.47 -22.13
C GLU A 245 10.17 -13.05 -22.20
N PHE A 246 9.63 -12.23 -23.09
CA PHE A 246 9.81 -10.79 -23.14
C PHE A 246 8.50 -10.10 -22.88
N TYR A 247 8.54 -8.93 -22.25
CA TYR A 247 7.35 -8.11 -22.06
C TYR A 247 7.65 -6.63 -22.30
N ALA A 248 6.61 -5.91 -22.68
CA ALA A 248 6.56 -4.46 -22.68
C ALA A 248 5.23 -4.04 -22.06
N GLU A 249 5.25 -3.04 -21.22
CA GLU A 249 4.03 -2.50 -20.63
C GLU A 249 4.09 -0.97 -20.52
N GLY A 250 2.93 -0.35 -20.54
CA GLY A 250 2.80 1.08 -20.35
C GLY A 250 1.47 1.42 -19.71
N SER A 251 1.45 2.53 -18.98
CA SER A 251 0.21 3.09 -18.45
C SER A 251 0.22 4.62 -18.45
N THR A 252 -0.96 5.18 -18.53
CA THR A 252 -1.22 6.61 -18.31
C THR A 252 -2.37 6.78 -17.35
N TYR A 253 -2.23 7.72 -16.42
CA TYR A 253 -3.20 8.03 -15.38
C TYR A 253 -3.40 9.52 -15.31
N TRP A 254 -4.64 9.93 -15.14
CA TRP A 254 -5.04 11.30 -14.90
C TRP A 254 -6.02 11.36 -13.74
N LYS A 255 -5.89 12.40 -12.88
CA LYS A 255 -6.81 12.67 -11.76
C LYS A 255 -6.98 14.15 -11.57
N ARG A 256 -8.21 14.56 -11.26
CA ARG A 256 -8.55 15.91 -10.79
C ARG A 256 -9.32 15.81 -9.49
N ILE A 257 -8.87 16.55 -8.51
CA ILE A 257 -9.57 16.76 -7.23
C ILE A 257 -10.14 18.17 -7.28
N TYR A 258 -11.47 18.25 -7.24
CA TYR A 258 -12.20 19.50 -7.30
C TYR A 258 -12.29 20.07 -5.89
N ARG A 259 -11.67 21.22 -5.67
CA ARG A 259 -11.67 21.86 -4.36
C ARG A 259 -12.85 22.82 -4.28
N PRO A 260 -13.66 22.78 -3.19
CA PRO A 260 -14.76 23.71 -3.03
C PRO A 260 -14.21 25.12 -2.94
N THR A 261 -14.76 26.03 -3.73
CA THR A 261 -14.47 27.45 -3.66
C THR A 261 -15.15 28.01 -2.41
N GLY A 262 -14.39 28.66 -1.55
CA GLY A 262 -14.93 29.38 -0.41
C GLY A 262 -14.73 30.88 -0.59
N LYS A 263 -15.51 31.67 0.12
CA LYS A 263 -15.39 33.15 0.09
C LYS A 263 -14.99 33.64 1.48
N TYR A 264 -14.00 34.50 1.52
CA TYR A 264 -13.64 35.28 2.71
C TYR A 264 -13.77 36.75 2.36
N ARG A 265 -14.68 37.47 3.04
CA ARG A 265 -15.01 38.87 2.75
C ARG A 265 -15.34 39.11 1.25
N GLY A 266 -16.08 38.18 0.63
CA GLY A 266 -16.46 38.23 -0.77
C GLY A 266 -15.40 37.84 -1.79
N VAL A 267 -14.19 37.42 -1.36
CA VAL A 267 -13.11 36.97 -2.22
C VAL A 267 -13.00 35.43 -2.16
N ASP A 268 -12.92 34.80 -3.32
CA ASP A 268 -12.71 33.33 -3.43
C ASP A 268 -11.35 32.94 -2.85
N ILE A 269 -11.33 31.96 -1.96
CA ILE A 269 -10.10 31.55 -1.23
C ILE A 269 -9.51 30.23 -1.66
N LYS A 270 -10.23 29.36 -2.35
CA LYS A 270 -9.69 28.15 -2.98
C LYS A 270 -9.93 28.26 -4.47
N THR A 271 -8.96 28.79 -5.18
CA THR A 271 -9.09 29.16 -6.59
C THR A 271 -8.44 28.18 -7.54
N TYR A 272 -7.99 27.01 -7.02
CA TYR A 272 -7.40 25.97 -7.84
C TYR A 272 -7.81 24.58 -7.40
N ASP A 273 -7.96 23.71 -8.38
CA ASP A 273 -8.07 22.27 -8.22
C ASP A 273 -6.70 21.60 -8.23
N MET A 274 -6.60 20.39 -7.73
CA MET A 274 -5.38 19.60 -7.82
C MET A 274 -5.48 18.62 -8.98
N MET A 275 -4.48 18.59 -9.84
CA MET A 275 -4.44 17.72 -11.01
C MET A 275 -3.17 16.89 -11.03
N TYR A 276 -3.31 15.60 -11.34
CA TYR A 276 -2.22 14.64 -11.40
C TYR A 276 -2.15 13.98 -12.78
N ARG A 277 -0.93 13.80 -13.28
CA ARG A 277 -0.63 13.09 -14.54
C ARG A 277 0.51 12.14 -14.30
N ASN A 278 0.22 10.85 -14.39
CA ASN A 278 1.23 9.82 -14.21
C ASN A 278 1.39 9.02 -15.50
N GLN A 279 2.60 8.60 -15.76
CA GLN A 279 2.95 7.76 -16.91
C GLN A 279 3.96 6.71 -16.43
N SER A 280 3.82 5.50 -16.92
CA SER A 280 4.82 4.46 -16.71
C SER A 280 5.09 3.67 -17.98
N LEU A 281 6.34 3.30 -18.17
CA LEU A 281 6.79 2.41 -19.24
C LEU A 281 7.73 1.38 -18.62
N ALA A 282 7.58 0.12 -18.98
CA ALA A 282 8.54 -0.90 -18.61
C ALA A 282 8.72 -1.93 -19.72
N ALA A 283 9.90 -2.48 -19.81
CA ALA A 283 10.21 -3.61 -20.68
C ALA A 283 11.18 -4.54 -19.96
N GLY A 284 11.09 -5.82 -20.28
CA GLY A 284 11.97 -6.79 -19.67
C GLY A 284 11.94 -8.14 -20.31
N GLY A 285 12.78 -9.01 -19.80
CA GLY A 285 12.87 -10.38 -20.25
C GLY A 285 13.16 -11.34 -19.10
N LYS A 286 12.63 -12.51 -19.20
CA LYS A 286 12.87 -13.62 -18.29
C LYS A 286 13.34 -14.83 -19.10
N TRP A 287 14.48 -15.34 -18.75
CA TRP A 287 14.99 -16.60 -19.31
C TRP A 287 15.10 -17.63 -18.20
N GLN A 288 14.23 -18.61 -18.23
CA GLN A 288 14.22 -19.79 -17.37
C GLN A 288 14.79 -20.97 -18.14
N PHE A 289 16.04 -21.36 -17.83
CA PHE A 289 16.76 -22.39 -18.58
C PHE A 289 16.58 -23.78 -17.99
N ASN A 290 16.07 -23.91 -16.76
CA ASN A 290 15.62 -25.17 -16.17
C ASN A 290 14.43 -24.92 -15.22
N LYS A 291 14.03 -25.93 -14.41
CA LYS A 291 12.86 -25.81 -13.52
C LYS A 291 13.02 -24.73 -12.42
N THR A 292 14.24 -24.42 -12.02
CA THR A 292 14.55 -23.57 -10.87
C THR A 292 15.37 -22.34 -11.20
N ASP A 293 16.22 -22.43 -12.24
CA ASP A 293 17.20 -21.40 -12.53
C ASP A 293 16.70 -20.45 -13.62
N GLN A 294 16.86 -19.17 -13.36
CA GLN A 294 16.40 -18.13 -14.24
C GLN A 294 17.21 -16.85 -14.11
N VAL A 295 17.22 -16.09 -15.19
CA VAL A 295 17.70 -14.70 -15.21
C VAL A 295 16.56 -13.78 -15.67
N THR A 296 16.41 -12.65 -15.02
CA THR A 296 15.44 -11.60 -15.39
C THR A 296 16.16 -10.28 -15.56
N LEU A 297 15.76 -9.52 -16.57
CA LEU A 297 16.15 -8.12 -16.76
C LEU A 297 14.86 -7.29 -16.86
N ASP A 298 14.75 -6.29 -16.02
CA ASP A 298 13.64 -5.34 -16.01
C ASP A 298 14.18 -3.92 -16.12
N VAL A 299 13.61 -3.12 -17.02
CA VAL A 299 13.88 -1.69 -17.15
C VAL A 299 12.54 -0.98 -17.06
N ASN A 300 12.43 0.00 -16.18
CA ASN A 300 11.21 0.79 -16.05
C ASN A 300 11.51 2.28 -15.91
N TRP A 301 10.59 3.06 -16.43
CA TRP A 301 10.51 4.50 -16.26
C TRP A 301 9.11 4.86 -15.79
N ASP A 302 9.02 5.70 -14.78
CA ASP A 302 7.77 6.23 -14.28
C ASP A 302 7.87 7.73 -14.02
N ARG A 303 6.74 8.42 -14.20
CA ARG A 303 6.57 9.85 -14.00
C ARG A 303 5.32 10.10 -13.17
N HIS A 304 5.43 10.96 -12.19
CA HIS A 304 4.33 11.48 -11.39
C HIS A 304 4.39 13.00 -11.37
N ALA A 305 3.44 13.65 -12.01
CA ALA A 305 3.37 15.10 -12.08
C ALA A 305 2.11 15.63 -11.39
N TYR A 306 2.27 16.70 -10.61
CA TYR A 306 1.25 17.35 -9.81
C TYR A 306 1.18 18.82 -10.15
N TYR A 307 -0.04 19.31 -10.43
CA TYR A 307 -0.32 20.67 -10.87
C TYR A 307 -1.40 21.31 -10.00
N TYR A 308 -1.31 22.62 -9.80
CA TYR A 308 -2.47 23.46 -9.51
C TYR A 308 -3.15 23.83 -10.84
N TYR A 309 -4.44 23.62 -10.91
CA TYR A 309 -5.29 24.01 -12.05
C TYR A 309 -6.22 25.13 -11.58
N TYR A 310 -5.96 26.35 -12.01
CA TYR A 310 -6.68 27.52 -11.52
C TYR A 310 -8.09 27.56 -12.08
N THR A 311 -9.07 27.87 -11.21
CA THR A 311 -10.51 27.94 -11.53
C THR A 311 -11.06 29.35 -11.47
N ALA A 312 -10.31 30.30 -10.92
CA ALA A 312 -10.62 31.71 -10.83
C ALA A 312 -9.34 32.53 -10.87
N ILE A 313 -9.47 33.83 -11.16
CA ILE A 313 -8.34 34.77 -11.08
C ILE A 313 -7.82 34.78 -9.62
N THR A 314 -6.57 34.53 -9.42
CA THR A 314 -5.95 34.55 -8.11
C THR A 314 -4.53 35.13 -8.19
N LEU A 315 -4.11 35.76 -7.10
CA LEU A 315 -2.70 36.08 -6.91
C LEU A 315 -2.06 34.82 -6.29
N GLY A 316 -1.05 34.30 -6.97
CA GLY A 316 -0.37 33.07 -6.54
C GLY A 316 0.29 33.16 -5.18
N ASP A 317 0.78 32.04 -4.69
CA ASP A 317 1.46 31.88 -3.38
C ASP A 317 2.83 32.62 -3.32
N GLY A 318 3.08 33.55 -4.23
CA GLY A 318 4.31 34.33 -4.29
C GLY A 318 5.33 33.80 -5.27
N TYR A 319 4.93 32.97 -6.23
CA TYR A 319 5.82 32.45 -7.27
C TYR A 319 5.20 32.58 -8.66
N ASP A 320 6.03 32.87 -9.66
CA ASP A 320 5.68 32.70 -11.06
C ASP A 320 5.84 31.23 -11.51
N PRO A 321 5.36 30.86 -12.72
CA PRO A 321 5.50 29.48 -13.22
C PRO A 321 6.96 28.99 -13.39
N HIS A 322 7.94 29.90 -13.35
CA HIS A 322 9.36 29.57 -13.41
C HIS A 322 10.00 29.40 -12.02
N GLY A 323 9.20 29.51 -10.94
CA GLY A 323 9.66 29.38 -9.58
C GLY A 323 10.37 30.61 -9.00
N ASN A 324 10.26 31.79 -9.64
CA ASN A 324 10.75 33.03 -9.08
C ASN A 324 9.74 33.57 -8.08
N PHE A 325 10.22 34.04 -6.93
CA PHE A 325 9.36 34.64 -5.92
C PHE A 325 8.82 35.99 -6.44
N THR A 326 7.52 36.02 -6.74
CA THR A 326 6.81 37.17 -7.30
C THR A 326 5.46 37.32 -6.57
N PRO A 327 5.37 38.06 -5.46
CA PRO A 327 4.25 38.08 -4.52
C PRO A 327 2.88 38.45 -5.14
N TYR A 328 2.85 38.92 -6.36
CA TYR A 328 1.63 39.38 -7.03
C TYR A 328 1.46 38.80 -8.44
N TYR A 329 2.09 37.66 -8.72
CA TYR A 329 1.89 37.00 -10.02
C TYR A 329 0.44 36.53 -10.17
N PRO A 330 -0.31 37.00 -11.19
CA PRO A 330 -1.68 36.60 -11.37
C PRO A 330 -1.78 35.30 -12.16
N PHE A 331 -2.60 34.37 -11.67
CA PHE A 331 -3.05 33.21 -12.42
C PHE A 331 -4.51 33.44 -12.86
N PHE A 332 -4.85 32.91 -14.02
CA PHE A 332 -6.17 33.01 -14.62
C PHE A 332 -6.87 31.64 -14.68
N PRO A 333 -8.20 31.57 -14.85
CA PRO A 333 -8.87 30.31 -15.08
C PRO A 333 -8.22 29.52 -16.23
N ASP A 334 -8.11 28.21 -16.04
CA ASP A 334 -7.46 27.26 -16.93
C ASP A 334 -5.91 27.27 -16.95
N ASP A 335 -5.28 28.17 -16.21
CA ASP A 335 -3.83 28.09 -16.02
C ASP A 335 -3.46 26.84 -15.23
N GLU A 336 -2.35 26.20 -15.64
CA GLU A 336 -1.75 25.08 -14.94
C GLU A 336 -0.38 25.49 -14.40
N ASP A 337 -0.15 25.27 -13.12
CA ASP A 337 1.12 25.57 -12.47
C ASP A 337 1.74 24.29 -11.89
N LEU A 338 2.93 23.94 -12.38
CA LEU A 338 3.66 22.75 -11.99
C LEU A 338 4.15 22.84 -10.55
N GLN A 339 3.64 21.98 -9.69
CA GLN A 339 4.05 21.90 -8.29
C GLN A 339 5.18 20.90 -8.07
N SER A 340 5.16 19.80 -8.83
CA SER A 340 6.15 18.74 -8.73
C SER A 340 6.03 17.80 -9.94
N ASP A 341 7.14 17.46 -10.57
CA ASP A 341 7.29 16.39 -11.57
C ASP A 341 8.41 15.45 -11.13
N GLN A 342 8.04 14.28 -10.66
CA GLN A 342 8.97 13.25 -10.21
C GLN A 342 9.12 12.20 -11.29
N ARG A 343 10.35 11.86 -11.66
CA ARG A 343 10.65 10.83 -12.66
C ARG A 343 11.66 9.85 -12.09
N ARG A 344 11.42 8.57 -12.31
CA ARG A 344 12.34 7.49 -11.93
C ARG A 344 12.65 6.64 -13.14
N THR A 345 13.91 6.32 -13.32
CA THR A 345 14.35 5.27 -14.24
C THR A 345 15.09 4.22 -13.43
N MET A 346 14.76 2.95 -13.64
CA MET A 346 15.39 1.84 -12.94
C MET A 346 15.70 0.70 -13.92
N ALA A 347 16.88 0.10 -13.77
CA ALA A 347 17.25 -1.14 -14.44
C ALA A 347 17.64 -2.16 -13.37
N HIS A 348 17.11 -3.38 -13.48
CA HIS A 348 17.33 -4.44 -12.53
C HIS A 348 17.62 -5.77 -13.23
N LEU A 349 18.81 -6.30 -13.02
CA LEU A 349 19.23 -7.62 -13.47
C LEU A 349 19.25 -8.57 -12.27
N LYS A 350 18.55 -9.70 -12.36
CA LYS A 350 18.45 -10.69 -11.28
C LYS A 350 18.67 -12.10 -11.81
N GLY A 351 19.52 -12.87 -11.14
CA GLY A 351 19.71 -14.29 -11.35
C GLY A 351 19.24 -15.11 -10.14
N ILE A 352 18.66 -16.27 -10.39
CA ILE A 352 18.32 -17.27 -9.37
C ILE A 352 18.94 -18.59 -9.85
N PHE A 353 19.74 -19.23 -8.99
CA PHE A 353 20.52 -20.41 -9.31
C PHE A 353 20.42 -21.45 -8.19
N THR A 354 20.14 -22.68 -8.56
CA THR A 354 20.18 -23.80 -7.61
C THR A 354 21.60 -24.31 -7.52
N LEU A 355 22.15 -24.29 -6.31
CA LEU A 355 23.49 -24.74 -6.02
C LEU A 355 23.47 -26.11 -5.29
N PRO A 356 24.60 -26.84 -5.23
CA PRO A 356 24.72 -28.05 -4.43
C PRO A 356 24.31 -27.85 -2.96
N TYR A 357 24.03 -28.95 -2.26
CA TYR A 357 23.66 -28.95 -0.84
C TYR A 357 22.37 -28.21 -0.49
N SER A 358 21.36 -28.25 -1.39
CA SER A 358 20.06 -27.62 -1.21
C SER A 358 20.11 -26.10 -1.00
N ASN A 359 21.07 -25.43 -1.63
CA ASN A 359 21.19 -23.98 -1.67
C ASN A 359 20.48 -23.41 -2.89
N ARG A 360 19.87 -22.25 -2.72
CA ARG A 360 19.25 -21.47 -3.79
C ARG A 360 19.73 -20.03 -3.73
N LEU A 361 20.71 -19.72 -4.58
CA LEU A 361 21.32 -18.39 -4.64
C LEU A 361 20.48 -17.44 -5.47
N SER A 362 20.24 -16.27 -4.94
CA SER A 362 19.63 -15.13 -5.63
C SER A 362 20.63 -13.98 -5.62
N ALA A 363 20.99 -13.44 -6.79
CA ALA A 363 21.89 -12.31 -6.88
C ALA A 363 21.33 -11.29 -7.88
N GLY A 364 21.60 -10.01 -7.66
CA GLY A 364 21.13 -8.97 -8.57
C GLY A 364 21.95 -7.71 -8.55
N LEU A 365 21.83 -6.98 -9.65
CA LEU A 365 22.39 -5.64 -9.86
C LEU A 365 21.23 -4.69 -10.16
N GLU A 366 21.25 -3.53 -9.56
CA GLU A 366 20.22 -2.51 -9.72
C GLU A 366 20.90 -1.16 -9.98
N TRP A 367 20.37 -0.43 -10.93
CA TRP A 367 20.67 0.97 -11.17
C TRP A 367 19.38 1.76 -11.12
N ARG A 368 19.38 2.93 -10.44
CA ARG A 368 18.22 3.80 -10.29
C ARG A 368 18.65 5.25 -10.42
N ARG A 369 17.87 6.03 -11.15
CA ARG A 369 17.94 7.48 -11.19
C ARG A 369 16.59 8.06 -10.77
N ASP A 370 16.60 8.93 -9.77
CA ASP A 370 15.48 9.75 -9.34
C ASP A 370 15.72 11.19 -9.80
N TYR A 371 14.69 11.83 -10.36
CA TYR A 371 14.69 13.21 -10.81
C TYR A 371 13.44 13.90 -10.28
N LEU A 372 13.59 15.11 -9.80
CA LEU A 372 12.53 15.99 -9.31
C LEU A 372 12.66 17.34 -10.00
N GLU A 373 11.58 17.78 -10.65
CA GLU A 373 11.38 19.14 -11.11
C GLU A 373 10.26 19.76 -10.25
N ALA A 374 10.59 20.83 -9.51
CA ALA A 374 9.66 21.52 -8.63
C ALA A 374 10.09 22.99 -8.50
N PRO A 375 9.75 23.83 -9.49
CA PRO A 375 10.30 25.20 -9.63
C PRO A 375 10.15 26.06 -8.39
N MET A 376 9.01 25.96 -7.69
CA MET A 376 8.75 26.75 -6.49
C MET A 376 9.36 26.17 -5.21
N ARG A 377 9.81 24.91 -5.23
CA ARG A 377 10.10 24.17 -3.99
C ARG A 377 11.54 23.70 -3.87
N VAL A 378 12.28 23.67 -4.95
CA VAL A 378 13.66 23.19 -4.97
C VAL A 378 14.57 24.31 -5.45
N ARG A 379 15.72 24.48 -4.78
CA ARG A 379 16.77 25.38 -5.25
C ARG A 379 17.13 24.97 -6.68
N ASP A 380 17.28 25.91 -7.57
CA ASP A 380 17.54 25.71 -9.00
C ASP A 380 16.39 25.06 -9.80
N GLY A 381 15.22 24.85 -9.17
CA GLY A 381 14.00 24.32 -9.80
C GLY A 381 14.00 22.81 -10.05
N GLU A 382 15.15 22.15 -10.05
CA GLU A 382 15.27 20.71 -10.30
C GLU A 382 16.40 20.07 -9.47
N ALA A 383 16.29 18.76 -9.24
CA ALA A 383 17.33 17.96 -8.60
C ALA A 383 17.31 16.52 -9.10
N SER A 384 18.45 15.86 -9.10
CA SER A 384 18.53 14.44 -9.46
C SER A 384 19.51 13.70 -8.56
N ASP A 385 19.22 12.40 -8.36
CA ASP A 385 20.07 11.50 -7.62
C ASP A 385 20.15 10.15 -8.33
N HIS A 386 21.21 9.39 -8.10
CA HIS A 386 21.37 8.05 -8.65
C HIS A 386 21.90 7.08 -7.60
N THR A 387 21.49 5.84 -7.71
CA THR A 387 21.87 4.76 -6.81
C THR A 387 22.20 3.52 -7.61
N GLU A 388 23.35 2.93 -7.36
CA GLU A 388 23.72 1.59 -7.81
C GLU A 388 23.66 0.62 -6.65
N ALA A 389 23.26 -0.61 -6.91
CA ALA A 389 23.25 -1.63 -5.88
C ALA A 389 23.58 -3.02 -6.42
N ALA A 390 24.26 -3.78 -5.57
CA ALA A 390 24.46 -5.21 -5.76
C ALA A 390 23.94 -5.95 -4.53
N TYR A 391 23.25 -7.06 -4.72
CA TYR A 391 22.79 -7.88 -3.61
C TYR A 391 22.95 -9.36 -3.89
N VAL A 392 23.07 -10.11 -2.79
CA VAL A 392 23.11 -11.56 -2.80
C VAL A 392 22.31 -12.07 -1.62
N GLN A 393 21.56 -13.14 -1.86
CA GLN A 393 20.81 -13.88 -0.84
C GLN A 393 20.92 -15.37 -1.14
N ASP A 394 21.20 -16.18 -0.12
CA ASP A 394 21.18 -17.62 -0.22
C ASP A 394 19.99 -18.18 0.59
N GLU A 395 19.36 -19.21 0.08
CA GLU A 395 18.32 -19.98 0.77
C GLU A 395 18.89 -21.38 1.01
N PHE A 396 19.42 -21.57 2.19
CA PHE A 396 19.97 -22.85 2.63
C PHE A 396 18.90 -23.67 3.33
N ARG A 397 18.72 -24.91 2.90
CA ARG A 397 17.80 -25.88 3.52
C ARG A 397 18.55 -27.08 4.05
N HIS A 398 18.33 -27.38 5.34
CA HIS A 398 18.84 -28.56 6.00
C HIS A 398 17.72 -29.39 6.63
N ALA A 399 17.61 -30.65 6.24
CA ALA A 399 16.66 -31.59 6.83
C ALA A 399 17.37 -32.48 7.89
N PHE A 400 17.10 -32.20 9.16
CA PHE A 400 17.55 -33.09 10.28
C PHE A 400 16.80 -34.43 10.26
N SER A 401 15.54 -34.37 9.80
CA SER A 401 14.71 -35.55 9.59
C SER A 401 13.59 -35.17 8.56
N PRO A 402 12.82 -36.13 8.02
CA PRO A 402 11.69 -35.83 7.16
C PRO A 402 10.64 -34.90 7.80
N LYS A 403 10.65 -34.79 9.14
CA LYS A 403 9.70 -33.94 9.88
C LYS A 403 10.35 -32.69 10.49
N THR A 404 11.69 -32.55 10.43
CA THR A 404 12.37 -31.40 11.04
C THR A 404 13.32 -30.79 10.02
N ILE A 405 12.88 -29.61 9.45
CA ILE A 405 13.61 -28.92 8.40
C ILE A 405 13.93 -27.51 8.88
N LEU A 406 15.18 -27.12 8.71
CA LEU A 406 15.65 -25.75 8.95
C LEU A 406 15.96 -25.08 7.63
N ASP A 407 15.30 -23.96 7.37
CA ASP A 407 15.61 -23.05 6.27
C ASP A 407 16.28 -21.80 6.85
N ILE A 408 17.43 -21.40 6.32
CA ILE A 408 18.15 -20.17 6.70
C ILE A 408 18.34 -19.34 5.45
N THR A 409 18.00 -18.05 5.53
CA THR A 409 18.08 -17.11 4.41
C THR A 409 18.90 -15.89 4.82
N PRO A 410 20.24 -15.95 4.74
CA PRO A 410 21.08 -14.76 4.83
C PRO A 410 21.00 -13.95 3.54
N GLY A 411 21.01 -12.65 3.66
CA GLY A 411 21.02 -11.72 2.55
C GLY A 411 21.87 -10.50 2.87
N LEU A 412 22.51 -9.96 1.84
CA LEU A 412 23.36 -8.78 1.94
C LEU A 412 23.17 -7.93 0.71
N ARG A 413 23.02 -6.62 0.91
CA ARG A 413 22.94 -5.64 -0.17
C ARG A 413 23.93 -4.51 0.09
N LEU A 414 24.72 -4.19 -0.91
CA LEU A 414 25.58 -3.01 -0.98
C LEU A 414 24.92 -2.00 -1.91
N ASN A 415 24.65 -0.82 -1.39
CA ASN A 415 24.18 0.32 -2.17
C ASN A 415 25.29 1.35 -2.24
N HIS A 416 25.43 1.97 -3.39
CA HIS A 416 26.24 3.17 -3.59
C HIS A 416 25.30 4.28 -4.08
N ASN A 417 25.35 5.41 -3.42
CA ASN A 417 24.60 6.60 -3.82
C ASN A 417 25.59 7.74 -4.01
N GLY A 418 25.42 8.53 -5.07
CA GLY A 418 26.36 9.59 -5.43
C GLY A 418 26.63 10.61 -4.32
N GLN A 419 25.63 10.84 -3.43
CA GLN A 419 25.73 11.81 -2.35
C GLN A 419 26.10 11.17 -1.00
N PHE A 420 25.59 9.98 -0.70
CA PHE A 420 25.74 9.36 0.62
C PHE A 420 26.76 8.23 0.66
N GLY A 421 27.43 7.92 -0.47
CA GLY A 421 28.43 6.87 -0.57
C GLY A 421 27.86 5.46 -0.37
N PHE A 422 28.67 4.57 0.21
CA PHE A 422 28.34 3.16 0.36
C PHE A 422 27.51 2.87 1.60
N ARG A 423 26.49 2.01 1.41
CA ARG A 423 25.65 1.51 2.50
C ARG A 423 25.47 0.00 2.39
N LEU A 424 25.85 -0.74 3.43
CA LEU A 424 25.65 -2.17 3.56
C LEU A 424 24.37 -2.45 4.36
N THR A 425 23.53 -3.38 3.88
CA THR A 425 22.24 -3.71 4.48
C THR A 425 22.10 -5.23 4.61
N PRO A 426 22.40 -5.82 5.79
CA PRO A 426 22.26 -7.23 6.06
C PRO A 426 20.83 -7.63 6.44
N LYS A 427 20.51 -8.91 6.20
CA LYS A 427 19.30 -9.59 6.64
C LYS A 427 19.59 -11.05 6.93
N VAL A 428 18.99 -11.60 7.96
CA VAL A 428 18.96 -13.04 8.21
C VAL A 428 17.57 -13.46 8.63
N SER A 429 17.02 -14.47 7.95
CA SER A 429 15.76 -15.09 8.34
C SER A 429 15.99 -16.58 8.50
N ALA A 430 15.38 -17.19 9.52
CA ALA A 430 15.41 -18.61 9.76
C ALA A 430 14.00 -19.14 9.96
N MET A 431 13.70 -20.33 9.43
CA MET A 431 12.44 -21.03 9.64
C MET A 431 12.73 -22.48 10.03
N LEU A 432 12.22 -22.88 11.19
CA LEU A 432 12.21 -24.27 11.64
C LEU A 432 10.81 -24.86 11.42
N SER A 433 10.72 -25.85 10.56
CA SER A 433 9.51 -26.61 10.29
C SER A 433 9.51 -27.90 11.10
N LEU A 434 8.47 -28.10 11.91
CA LEU A 434 8.25 -29.29 12.74
C LEU A 434 6.99 -30.03 12.23
N GLY A 435 7.20 -31.07 11.48
CA GLY A 435 6.14 -31.77 10.76
C GLY A 435 5.47 -30.90 9.69
N SER A 436 4.20 -31.21 9.44
CA SER A 436 3.35 -30.43 8.51
C SER A 436 2.76 -29.19 9.15
N ASP A 437 2.73 -29.11 10.48
CA ASP A 437 1.78 -28.31 11.23
C ASP A 437 2.40 -27.09 11.93
N ILE A 438 3.66 -27.18 12.38
CA ILE A 438 4.29 -26.11 13.15
C ILE A 438 5.45 -25.50 12.37
N ARG A 439 5.51 -24.18 12.36
CA ARG A 439 6.63 -23.39 11.84
C ARG A 439 7.00 -22.30 12.82
N LEU A 440 8.27 -22.22 13.12
CA LEU A 440 8.86 -21.16 13.94
C LEU A 440 9.78 -20.35 13.05
N ARG A 441 9.60 -19.03 13.04
CA ARG A 441 10.43 -18.12 12.23
C ARG A 441 11.09 -17.08 13.11
N ALA A 442 12.33 -16.72 12.76
CA ALA A 442 13.05 -15.61 13.35
C ALA A 442 13.63 -14.76 12.21
N THR A 443 13.52 -13.46 12.33
CA THR A 443 14.06 -12.52 11.34
C THR A 443 14.76 -11.37 12.04
N TRP A 444 15.98 -11.07 11.59
CA TRP A 444 16.65 -9.80 11.82
C TRP A 444 16.97 -9.15 10.48
N SER A 445 16.69 -7.86 10.34
CA SER A 445 17.01 -7.12 9.13
C SER A 445 17.27 -5.67 9.42
N GLN A 446 18.19 -5.08 8.67
CA GLN A 446 18.39 -3.65 8.63
C GLN A 446 17.63 -3.02 7.47
N GLY A 447 17.08 -1.83 7.73
CA GLY A 447 16.48 -0.97 6.73
C GLY A 447 17.18 0.37 6.67
N PHE A 448 17.00 1.08 5.57
CA PHE A 448 17.43 2.46 5.45
C PHE A 448 16.52 3.24 4.49
N LYS A 449 16.55 4.56 4.65
CA LYS A 449 15.93 5.52 3.72
C LYS A 449 16.94 6.63 3.44
N THR A 450 17.23 6.86 2.16
CA THR A 450 18.03 8.03 1.74
C THR A 450 17.18 9.29 1.84
N PRO A 451 17.77 10.46 2.20
CA PRO A 451 17.10 11.73 2.04
C PRO A 451 16.62 11.93 0.60
N THR A 452 15.45 12.50 0.45
CA THR A 452 14.87 12.82 -0.86
C THR A 452 15.49 14.09 -1.46
N PRO A 453 15.46 14.29 -2.78
CA PRO A 453 15.90 15.54 -3.39
C PRO A 453 15.24 16.79 -2.79
N LYS A 454 13.96 16.68 -2.38
CA LYS A 454 13.27 17.75 -1.67
C LYS A 454 13.92 18.03 -0.30
N GLU A 455 14.18 17.00 0.51
CA GLU A 455 14.78 17.19 1.84
C GLU A 455 16.17 17.79 1.78
N LEU A 456 16.92 17.53 0.68
CA LEU A 456 18.27 18.07 0.46
C LEU A 456 18.28 19.50 -0.07
N TYR A 457 17.42 19.80 -1.05
CA TYR A 457 17.51 21.03 -1.83
C TYR A 457 16.29 21.95 -1.70
N TYR A 458 15.45 21.73 -0.68
CA TYR A 458 14.23 22.51 -0.47
C TYR A 458 14.57 24.00 -0.33
N ARG A 459 13.83 24.83 -1.05
CA ARG A 459 13.79 26.27 -0.91
C ARG A 459 12.37 26.74 -1.17
N TYR A 460 11.66 27.11 -0.13
CA TYR A 460 10.30 27.56 -0.26
C TYR A 460 10.06 28.75 0.66
N VAL A 461 9.52 29.80 0.08
CA VAL A 461 9.12 31.00 0.80
C VAL A 461 7.60 31.03 0.91
N ARG A 462 7.09 31.12 2.12
CA ARG A 462 5.65 31.20 2.37
C ARG A 462 5.31 32.52 3.00
N ASN A 463 4.41 33.28 2.36
CA ASN A 463 3.96 34.57 2.83
C ASN A 463 2.53 34.44 3.41
N MET A 464 2.42 34.24 4.74
CA MET A 464 1.16 34.22 5.47
C MET A 464 1.40 34.89 6.82
N ASN A 465 0.86 36.11 7.02
CA ASN A 465 1.10 36.89 8.23
C ASN A 465 2.60 37.06 8.58
N GLY A 466 3.43 37.27 7.53
CA GLY A 466 4.87 37.33 7.58
C GLY A 466 5.55 36.27 6.73
N THR A 467 6.83 36.44 6.47
CA THR A 467 7.61 35.55 5.60
C THR A 467 8.22 34.41 6.37
N TYR A 468 7.98 33.20 5.91
CA TYR A 468 8.61 31.97 6.42
C TYR A 468 9.50 31.38 5.35
N LEU A 469 10.75 31.09 5.71
CA LEU A 469 11.71 30.43 4.84
C LEU A 469 11.85 28.95 5.21
N TYR A 470 11.75 28.07 4.22
CA TYR A 470 11.92 26.63 4.38
C TYR A 470 13.11 26.16 3.56
N LEU A 471 14.05 25.46 4.18
CA LEU A 471 15.31 25.06 3.57
C LEU A 471 15.52 23.54 3.66
N GLY A 472 16.13 23.00 2.60
CA GLY A 472 16.75 21.70 2.60
C GLY A 472 18.06 21.70 3.37
N ASN A 473 18.69 20.53 3.46
CA ASN A 473 19.98 20.37 4.11
C ASN A 473 20.77 19.27 3.41
N GLU A 474 21.87 19.65 2.78
CA GLU A 474 22.75 18.73 2.06
C GLU A 474 23.60 17.85 2.99
N ASP A 475 23.69 18.21 4.29
CA ASP A 475 24.41 17.43 5.31
C ASP A 475 23.54 16.31 5.94
N LEU A 476 22.32 16.10 5.46
CA LEU A 476 21.46 15.04 5.94
C LEU A 476 22.09 13.66 5.74
N ARG A 477 21.86 12.79 6.71
CA ARG A 477 22.31 11.39 6.69
C ARG A 477 21.13 10.46 6.42
N PRO A 478 21.37 9.29 5.78
CA PRO A 478 20.33 8.29 5.65
C PRO A 478 19.77 7.85 7.00
N GLN A 479 18.46 7.74 7.06
CA GLN A 479 17.74 7.16 8.19
C GLN A 479 17.99 5.65 8.21
N THR A 480 18.02 5.04 9.38
CA THR A 480 18.35 3.62 9.52
C THR A 480 17.38 2.92 10.45
N SER A 481 17.14 1.63 10.22
CA SER A 481 16.33 0.83 11.12
C SER A 481 16.94 -0.53 11.41
N ASN A 482 16.59 -1.07 12.59
CA ASN A 482 16.83 -2.46 12.97
C ASN A 482 15.49 -3.10 13.33
N TYR A 483 15.14 -4.14 12.59
CA TYR A 483 13.91 -4.91 12.78
C TYR A 483 14.22 -6.32 13.28
N TYR A 484 13.50 -6.74 14.31
CA TYR A 484 13.55 -8.06 14.90
C TYR A 484 12.15 -8.64 14.96
N ALA A 485 11.95 -9.88 14.57
CA ALA A 485 10.67 -10.56 14.67
C ALA A 485 10.84 -12.05 14.99
N LEU A 486 9.93 -12.55 15.81
CA LEU A 486 9.73 -13.95 16.09
C LEU A 486 8.30 -14.34 15.77
N SER A 487 8.09 -15.41 15.02
CA SER A 487 6.76 -15.86 14.60
C SER A 487 6.58 -17.36 14.83
N GLY A 488 5.43 -17.71 15.38
CA GLY A 488 4.96 -19.10 15.48
C GLY A 488 3.72 -19.29 14.62
N GLU A 489 3.70 -20.33 13.80
CA GLU A 489 2.56 -20.70 12.96
C GLU A 489 2.15 -22.15 13.26
N TYR A 490 0.83 -22.34 13.43
CA TYR A 490 0.22 -23.64 13.63
C TYR A 490 -0.86 -23.90 12.60
N ASN A 491 -0.81 -25.05 11.94
CA ASN A 491 -1.74 -25.50 10.92
C ASN A 491 -2.40 -26.82 11.37
N TRP A 492 -3.73 -26.84 11.43
CA TRP A 492 -4.46 -28.05 11.81
C TRP A 492 -5.84 -28.08 11.15
N GLN A 493 -6.14 -29.10 10.38
CA GLN A 493 -7.47 -29.37 9.80
C GLN A 493 -8.20 -28.12 9.25
N GLY A 494 -7.50 -27.34 8.40
CA GLY A 494 -8.06 -26.12 7.83
C GLY A 494 -7.95 -24.88 8.71
N LEU A 495 -7.52 -25.00 9.96
CA LEU A 495 -7.15 -23.91 10.85
C LEU A 495 -5.69 -23.51 10.60
N ASN A 496 -5.45 -22.23 10.40
CA ASN A 496 -4.12 -21.63 10.41
C ASN A 496 -4.12 -20.50 11.45
N VAL A 497 -3.17 -20.58 12.39
CA VAL A 497 -2.95 -19.52 13.40
C VAL A 497 -1.50 -19.09 13.31
N THR A 498 -1.27 -17.79 13.22
CA THR A 498 0.07 -17.21 13.26
C THR A 498 0.13 -16.13 14.34
N VAL A 499 1.17 -16.18 15.15
CA VAL A 499 1.48 -15.17 16.16
C VAL A 499 2.88 -14.62 15.86
N THR A 500 3.03 -13.31 15.74
CA THR A 500 4.30 -12.63 15.47
C THR A 500 4.54 -11.54 16.50
N GLY A 501 5.61 -11.63 17.24
CA GLY A 501 6.13 -10.53 18.06
C GLY A 501 7.24 -9.80 17.31
N TYR A 502 7.26 -8.46 17.34
CA TYR A 502 8.25 -7.66 16.62
C TYR A 502 8.71 -6.42 17.40
N LEU A 503 9.91 -5.96 17.03
CA LEU A 503 10.51 -4.70 17.46
C LEU A 503 11.16 -4.06 16.24
N ASN A 504 10.83 -2.80 15.97
CA ASN A 504 11.49 -1.98 14.96
C ASN A 504 11.99 -0.68 15.61
N ARG A 505 13.26 -0.37 15.43
CA ARG A 505 13.88 0.85 15.89
C ARG A 505 14.39 1.64 14.69
N VAL A 506 13.95 2.89 14.55
CA VAL A 506 14.35 3.81 13.49
C VAL A 506 15.11 4.98 14.11
N ASP A 507 16.30 5.21 13.61
CA ASP A 507 17.21 6.26 14.07
C ASP A 507 17.51 7.24 12.93
N ASN A 508 17.90 8.49 13.27
CA ASN A 508 18.20 9.58 12.34
C ASN A 508 17.03 9.98 11.43
N MET A 509 15.82 9.96 11.96
CA MET A 509 14.64 10.38 11.20
C MET A 509 14.75 11.87 10.86
N ILE A 510 14.35 12.21 9.64
CA ILE A 510 14.44 13.56 9.09
C ILE A 510 13.15 14.30 9.39
N THR A 511 13.28 15.50 9.95
CA THR A 511 12.15 16.39 10.22
C THR A 511 12.50 17.85 9.96
N LEU A 512 11.48 18.69 9.83
CA LEU A 512 11.62 20.13 9.59
C LEU A 512 11.63 20.89 10.92
N VAL A 513 12.75 21.48 11.29
CA VAL A 513 12.93 22.20 12.56
C VAL A 513 13.13 23.69 12.37
N THR A 514 12.76 24.48 13.37
CA THR A 514 13.09 25.90 13.39
C THR A 514 14.57 26.07 13.70
N ILE A 515 15.24 26.90 12.92
CA ILE A 515 16.64 27.30 13.13
C ILE A 515 16.72 28.83 13.29
N PRO A 516 17.75 29.34 14.00
CA PRO A 516 18.04 30.78 14.01
C PRO A 516 18.28 31.31 12.58
N ASN A 517 17.70 32.47 12.25
CA ASN A 517 17.81 33.05 10.92
C ASN A 517 19.27 33.22 10.45
N ASN A 518 20.18 33.53 11.37
CA ASN A 518 21.60 33.70 11.07
C ASN A 518 22.33 32.39 10.66
N GLN A 519 21.68 31.24 10.78
CA GLN A 519 22.17 29.94 10.28
C GLN A 519 21.73 29.63 8.85
N ALA A 520 20.77 30.38 8.31
CA ALA A 520 20.41 30.28 6.90
C ALA A 520 21.42 31.01 6.02
N PRO A 521 21.55 30.64 4.71
CA PRO A 521 22.38 31.39 3.78
C PRO A 521 22.04 32.89 3.77
N GLY A 522 23.06 33.75 3.92
CA GLY A 522 22.87 35.20 4.09
C GLY A 522 22.09 35.85 2.95
N GLU A 523 22.25 35.35 1.74
CA GLU A 523 21.51 35.78 0.55
C GLU A 523 20.00 35.61 0.69
N TYR A 524 19.55 34.51 1.30
CA TYR A 524 18.11 34.25 1.52
C TYR A 524 17.56 35.17 2.63
N ILE A 525 18.35 35.42 3.67
CA ILE A 525 17.96 36.31 4.76
C ILE A 525 17.80 37.74 4.26
N ILE A 526 18.75 38.23 3.44
CA ILE A 526 18.70 39.57 2.89
C ILE A 526 17.52 39.70 1.90
N THR A 527 17.32 38.69 1.06
CA THR A 527 16.28 38.74 -0.01
C THR A 527 14.87 38.65 0.53
N TYR A 528 14.63 37.78 1.55
CA TYR A 528 13.28 37.44 1.97
C TYR A 528 12.90 37.99 3.35
N ASP A 529 13.84 38.46 4.16
CA ASP A 529 13.64 38.98 5.52
C ASP A 529 12.69 38.09 6.36
N PRO A 530 12.99 36.79 6.53
CA PRO A 530 12.06 35.86 7.13
C PRO A 530 11.92 36.12 8.63
N ILE A 531 10.67 36.09 9.12
CA ILE A 531 10.38 36.09 10.56
C ILE A 531 10.76 34.76 11.22
N LYS A 532 10.77 33.67 10.45
CA LYS A 532 11.12 32.32 10.90
C LYS A 532 11.73 31.50 9.76
N THR A 533 12.83 30.84 10.06
CA THR A 533 13.48 29.90 9.14
C THR A 533 13.33 28.48 9.68
N ARG A 534 13.01 27.53 8.80
CA ARG A 534 12.94 26.09 9.10
C ARG A 534 13.85 25.32 8.15
N GLN A 535 14.51 24.28 8.66
CA GLN A 535 15.43 23.45 7.90
C GLN A 535 15.23 21.97 8.23
N TYR A 536 15.39 21.09 7.23
CA TYR A 536 15.41 19.66 7.46
C TYR A 536 16.64 19.23 8.26
N GLN A 537 16.46 18.42 9.29
CA GLN A 537 17.54 17.89 10.13
C GLN A 537 17.24 16.43 10.57
N ASN A 538 18.32 15.66 10.85
CA ASN A 538 18.23 14.31 11.42
C ASN A 538 18.14 14.41 12.94
N LEU A 539 16.98 14.64 13.49
CA LEU A 539 16.76 14.83 14.94
C LEU A 539 15.87 13.78 15.57
N GLU A 540 14.99 13.15 14.78
CA GLU A 540 13.94 12.30 15.32
C GLU A 540 14.35 10.83 15.38
N SER A 541 13.66 10.06 16.18
CA SER A 541 13.77 8.61 16.24
C SER A 541 12.42 8.01 16.62
N ALA A 542 12.21 6.75 16.22
CA ALA A 542 11.01 6.02 16.58
C ALA A 542 11.33 4.58 16.97
N LYS A 543 10.55 4.04 17.90
CA LYS A 543 10.59 2.66 18.30
C LYS A 543 9.16 2.12 18.30
N THR A 544 8.92 1.07 17.52
CA THR A 544 7.63 0.41 17.48
C THR A 544 7.81 -1.05 17.87
N LYS A 545 6.97 -1.54 18.76
CA LYS A 545 6.96 -2.95 19.20
C LYS A 545 5.52 -3.43 19.26
N GLY A 546 5.30 -4.69 18.96
CA GLY A 546 3.95 -5.20 18.95
C GLY A 546 3.85 -6.71 18.82
N ILE A 547 2.59 -7.15 18.86
CA ILE A 547 2.20 -8.54 18.67
C ILE A 547 1.06 -8.56 17.65
N ASP A 548 1.28 -9.27 16.56
CA ASP A 548 0.27 -9.55 15.55
C ASP A 548 -0.21 -11.00 15.67
N VAL A 549 -1.52 -11.19 15.68
CA VAL A 549 -2.16 -12.51 15.65
C VAL A 549 -3.04 -12.58 14.42
N SER A 550 -2.91 -13.62 13.63
CA SER A 550 -3.85 -13.90 12.54
C SER A 550 -4.41 -15.32 12.68
N LEU A 551 -5.70 -15.44 12.39
CA LEU A 551 -6.41 -16.69 12.41
C LEU A 551 -7.21 -16.82 11.11
N ARG A 552 -7.11 -17.98 10.46
CA ARG A 552 -7.98 -18.36 9.33
C ARG A 552 -8.41 -19.79 9.53
N TRP A 553 -9.71 -20.01 9.49
CA TRP A 553 -10.27 -21.34 9.69
C TRP A 553 -11.31 -21.63 8.61
N ARG A 554 -11.01 -22.62 7.80
CA ARG A 554 -11.96 -23.22 6.88
C ARG A 554 -12.69 -24.32 7.63
N LEU A 555 -13.94 -24.04 8.01
CA LEU A 555 -14.77 -24.98 8.75
C LEU A 555 -15.20 -26.17 7.86
N ASP A 556 -15.55 -25.85 6.62
CA ASP A 556 -15.94 -26.81 5.59
C ASP A 556 -15.69 -26.24 4.17
N ARG A 557 -16.35 -26.77 3.14
CA ARG A 557 -16.24 -26.27 1.75
C ARG A 557 -16.83 -24.89 1.55
N GLU A 558 -17.80 -24.51 2.35
CA GLU A 558 -18.63 -23.31 2.20
C GLU A 558 -18.21 -22.21 3.16
N TRP A 559 -17.89 -22.58 4.42
CA TRP A 559 -17.64 -21.62 5.49
C TRP A 559 -16.14 -21.38 5.72
N MET A 560 -15.79 -20.12 5.77
CA MET A 560 -14.50 -19.68 6.24
C MET A 560 -14.68 -18.53 7.22
N VAL A 561 -14.03 -18.63 8.37
CA VAL A 561 -13.95 -17.56 9.37
C VAL A 561 -12.51 -17.17 9.61
N GLY A 562 -12.27 -15.94 9.98
CA GLY A 562 -10.91 -15.51 10.30
C GLY A 562 -10.86 -14.11 10.85
N GLY A 563 -9.65 -13.68 11.10
CA GLY A 563 -9.38 -12.33 11.59
C GLY A 563 -7.92 -12.12 11.89
N SER A 564 -7.60 -10.88 12.12
CA SER A 564 -6.30 -10.45 12.62
C SER A 564 -6.47 -9.49 13.78
N TYR A 565 -5.51 -9.52 14.68
CA TYR A 565 -5.42 -8.61 15.81
C TYR A 565 -3.99 -8.09 15.89
N SER A 566 -3.84 -6.80 16.14
CA SER A 566 -2.55 -6.14 16.31
C SER A 566 -2.55 -5.35 17.62
N TYR A 567 -1.60 -5.68 18.49
CA TYR A 567 -1.20 -4.83 19.61
C TYR A 567 0.04 -4.05 19.20
N LEU A 568 0.00 -2.73 19.35
CA LEU A 568 1.07 -1.82 18.96
C LEU A 568 1.38 -0.87 20.11
N ASP A 569 2.65 -0.78 20.49
CA ASP A 569 3.18 0.22 21.40
C ASP A 569 4.28 1.01 20.68
N THR A 570 4.18 2.34 20.72
CA THR A 570 5.08 3.25 20.01
C THR A 570 5.68 4.28 20.95
N GLU A 571 6.97 4.51 20.78
CA GLU A 571 7.74 5.55 21.43
C GLU A 571 8.48 6.32 20.34
N ALA A 572 8.39 7.63 20.31
CA ALA A 572 9.14 8.46 19.35
C ALA A 572 9.69 9.70 20.05
N LYS A 573 10.81 10.19 19.53
CA LYS A 573 11.28 11.54 19.80
C LYS A 573 10.93 12.37 18.58
N GLN A 574 10.05 13.36 18.76
CA GLN A 574 9.60 14.24 17.69
C GLN A 574 9.88 15.70 18.05
N TYR A 575 10.10 16.50 17.01
CA TYR A 575 10.31 17.93 17.19
C TYR A 575 8.97 18.66 17.32
N ASP A 576 8.75 19.26 18.50
CA ASP A 576 7.61 20.15 18.74
C ASP A 576 7.91 21.52 18.13
N THR A 577 7.18 21.87 17.07
CA THR A 577 7.34 23.14 16.37
C THR A 577 6.85 24.36 17.15
N THR A 578 6.06 24.15 18.23
CA THR A 578 5.54 25.20 19.08
C THR A 578 6.55 25.57 20.14
N HIS A 579 7.13 24.57 20.82
CA HIS A 579 8.11 24.78 21.89
C HIS A 579 9.56 24.69 21.39
N GLU A 580 9.77 24.38 20.12
CA GLU A 580 11.08 24.30 19.44
C GLU A 580 12.08 23.37 20.13
N CYS A 581 11.60 22.23 20.61
CA CYS A 581 12.41 21.21 21.28
C CYS A 581 11.97 19.79 20.93
N LEU A 582 12.85 18.81 21.23
CA LEU A 582 12.50 17.39 21.10
C LEU A 582 11.65 16.98 22.31
N VAL A 583 10.55 16.29 22.03
CA VAL A 583 9.64 15.74 23.04
C VAL A 583 9.46 14.24 22.84
N ASP A 584 9.28 13.52 23.95
CA ASP A 584 8.93 12.10 23.90
C ASP A 584 7.42 11.96 23.70
N VAL A 585 7.01 11.29 22.65
CA VAL A 585 5.60 11.17 22.24
C VAL A 585 5.24 9.73 21.84
N VAL A 586 3.94 9.46 21.84
CA VAL A 586 3.34 8.35 21.11
C VAL A 586 3.14 8.81 19.66
N ILE A 587 3.43 7.96 18.67
CA ILE A 587 3.31 8.32 17.26
C ILE A 587 1.85 8.65 16.91
N ASP A 588 1.63 9.80 16.28
CA ASP A 588 0.30 10.30 15.90
C ASP A 588 -0.49 9.32 15.02
N GLY A 589 -1.81 9.25 15.25
CA GLY A 589 -2.71 8.36 14.52
C GLY A 589 -2.63 6.88 14.91
N THR A 590 -1.74 6.51 15.85
CA THR A 590 -1.61 5.13 16.32
C THR A 590 -2.67 4.75 17.34
N ALA A 591 -3.09 3.50 17.29
CA ALA A 591 -3.97 2.88 18.28
C ALA A 591 -3.30 1.62 18.83
N ARG A 592 -3.38 1.43 20.16
CA ARG A 592 -2.75 0.26 20.82
C ARG A 592 -3.37 -1.07 20.40
N HIS A 593 -4.67 -1.09 20.11
CA HIS A 593 -5.40 -2.30 19.75
C HIS A 593 -6.16 -2.08 18.47
N LYS A 594 -5.88 -2.90 17.48
CA LYS A 594 -6.61 -2.96 16.20
C LYS A 594 -7.02 -4.39 15.91
N GLY A 595 -8.12 -4.58 15.23
CA GLY A 595 -8.61 -5.90 14.85
C GLY A 595 -9.42 -5.85 13.57
N SER A 596 -9.38 -6.94 12.82
CA SER A 596 -10.29 -7.23 11.73
C SER A 596 -10.75 -8.68 11.84
N TRP A 597 -11.98 -8.96 11.43
CA TRP A 597 -12.55 -10.30 11.42
C TRP A 597 -13.52 -10.45 10.26
N PHE A 598 -13.70 -11.68 9.84
CA PHE A 598 -14.66 -12.01 8.80
C PHE A 598 -15.27 -13.39 9.00
N ALA A 599 -16.49 -13.53 8.49
CA ALA A 599 -17.15 -14.80 8.25
C ALA A 599 -17.68 -14.79 6.82
N THR A 600 -17.34 -15.79 6.03
CA THR A 600 -17.83 -15.93 4.65
C THR A 600 -18.48 -17.27 4.44
N TRP A 601 -19.62 -17.26 3.76
CA TRP A 601 -20.34 -18.44 3.31
C TRP A 601 -20.45 -18.41 1.78
N ASN A 602 -19.97 -19.45 1.11
CA ASN A 602 -20.02 -19.57 -0.34
C ASN A 602 -20.77 -20.86 -0.68
N HIS A 603 -21.90 -20.74 -1.37
CA HIS A 603 -22.78 -21.86 -1.67
C HIS A 603 -23.10 -21.92 -3.16
N ASP A 604 -23.12 -23.16 -3.69
CA ASP A 604 -23.53 -23.45 -5.05
C ASP A 604 -25.01 -23.86 -5.05
N PHE A 605 -25.92 -22.89 -5.22
CA PHE A 605 -27.37 -23.15 -5.27
C PHE A 605 -27.72 -24.01 -6.48
N SER A 606 -26.98 -23.86 -7.58
CA SER A 606 -27.11 -24.70 -8.75
C SER A 606 -25.82 -24.63 -9.59
N LYS A 607 -25.74 -25.40 -10.68
CA LYS A 607 -24.64 -25.28 -11.68
C LYS A 607 -24.61 -23.91 -12.37
N ALA A 608 -25.70 -23.16 -12.34
CA ALA A 608 -25.86 -21.87 -12.98
C ALA A 608 -25.92 -20.70 -11.98
N TRP A 609 -25.83 -20.96 -10.68
CA TRP A 609 -25.88 -19.93 -9.66
C TRP A 609 -24.99 -20.27 -8.46
N HIS A 610 -23.91 -19.52 -8.31
CA HIS A 610 -23.00 -19.55 -7.18
C HIS A 610 -23.15 -18.26 -6.40
N ALA A 611 -23.25 -18.33 -5.08
CA ALA A 611 -23.35 -17.13 -4.24
C ALA A 611 -22.35 -17.14 -3.10
N GLY A 612 -21.83 -15.96 -2.77
CA GLY A 612 -21.01 -15.70 -1.63
C GLY A 612 -21.63 -14.61 -0.76
N PHE A 613 -21.59 -14.81 0.55
CA PHE A 613 -21.99 -13.84 1.55
C PHE A 613 -20.83 -13.61 2.51
N GLY A 614 -20.57 -12.37 2.86
CA GLY A 614 -19.49 -12.00 3.76
C GLY A 614 -19.96 -11.00 4.82
N LEU A 615 -19.65 -11.30 6.06
CA LEU A 615 -19.75 -10.36 7.17
C LEU A 615 -18.33 -10.05 7.65
N TYR A 616 -18.00 -8.78 7.69
CA TYR A 616 -16.68 -8.29 8.07
C TYR A 616 -16.81 -7.26 9.19
N GLY A 617 -15.81 -7.20 10.04
CA GLY A 617 -15.72 -6.18 11.06
C GLY A 617 -14.28 -5.71 11.20
N ARG A 618 -14.12 -4.45 11.54
CA ARG A 618 -12.83 -3.86 11.94
C ARG A 618 -13.02 -3.02 13.19
N MET A 619 -12.00 -3.00 14.04
CA MET A 619 -11.99 -2.16 15.23
C MET A 619 -10.65 -1.44 15.39
N SER A 620 -10.70 -0.30 16.05
CA SER A 620 -9.57 0.42 16.58
C SER A 620 -9.88 0.88 17.99
N SER A 621 -8.92 0.77 18.91
CA SER A 621 -8.98 1.47 20.18
C SER A 621 -8.82 2.98 19.98
N THR A 622 -8.82 3.75 21.05
CA THR A 622 -8.46 5.17 21.04
C THR A 622 -7.20 5.41 20.22
N ARG A 623 -7.26 6.37 19.29
CA ARG A 623 -6.14 6.82 18.46
C ARG A 623 -5.53 8.04 19.09
N HIS A 624 -4.22 8.07 19.20
CA HIS A 624 -3.52 9.17 19.79
C HIS A 624 -3.18 10.24 18.76
N TYR A 625 -3.48 11.52 19.06
CA TYR A 625 -3.08 12.67 18.25
C TYR A 625 -2.57 13.77 19.18
N GLN A 626 -1.32 14.16 19.03
CA GLN A 626 -0.63 15.10 19.91
C GLN A 626 -1.29 16.49 19.88
N ILE A 627 -1.63 16.99 18.70
CA ILE A 627 -2.17 18.35 18.52
C ILE A 627 -3.69 18.39 18.69
N ASN A 628 -4.40 17.37 18.19
CA ASN A 628 -5.85 17.39 18.06
C ASN A 628 -6.57 16.69 19.22
N GLY A 629 -5.82 16.06 20.13
CA GLY A 629 -6.38 15.21 21.19
C GLY A 629 -6.79 13.83 20.69
N ASP A 630 -7.10 12.92 21.60
CA ASP A 630 -7.35 11.53 21.31
C ASP A 630 -8.66 11.30 20.52
N GLY A 631 -8.54 10.54 19.42
CA GLY A 631 -9.70 10.04 18.68
C GLY A 631 -10.34 8.85 19.36
N LYS A 632 -11.68 8.82 19.43
CA LYS A 632 -12.41 7.71 20.03
C LYS A 632 -12.17 6.40 19.28
N GLY A 633 -12.15 5.30 20.02
CA GLY A 633 -12.16 3.96 19.44
C GLY A 633 -13.47 3.70 18.68
N TYR A 634 -13.39 2.82 17.67
CA TYR A 634 -14.54 2.51 16.83
C TYR A 634 -14.62 1.03 16.46
N GLN A 635 -15.82 0.63 16.02
CA GLN A 635 -16.08 -0.62 15.33
C GLN A 635 -16.90 -0.32 14.07
N ILE A 636 -16.45 -0.84 12.94
CA ILE A 636 -17.13 -0.69 11.66
C ILE A 636 -17.43 -2.08 11.13
N TRP A 637 -18.68 -2.32 10.75
CA TRP A 637 -19.17 -3.59 10.22
C TRP A 637 -19.62 -3.44 8.79
N ARG A 638 -19.33 -4.45 7.99
CA ARG A 638 -19.65 -4.50 6.57
C ARG A 638 -20.32 -5.83 6.25
N PHE A 639 -21.36 -5.78 5.42
CA PHE A 639 -21.95 -6.95 4.78
C PHE A 639 -21.78 -6.82 3.27
N SER A 640 -21.36 -7.90 2.62
CA SER A 640 -21.26 -7.99 1.16
C SER A 640 -21.83 -9.30 0.66
N THR A 641 -22.37 -9.28 -0.56
CA THR A 641 -22.80 -10.47 -1.27
C THR A 641 -22.33 -10.41 -2.71
N ASN A 642 -22.01 -11.58 -3.28
CA ASN A 642 -21.70 -11.73 -4.69
C ASN A 642 -22.47 -12.93 -5.25
N HIS A 643 -23.00 -12.79 -6.45
CA HIS A 643 -23.76 -13.81 -7.15
C HIS A 643 -23.17 -13.98 -8.55
N GLU A 644 -22.69 -15.18 -8.85
CA GLU A 644 -22.13 -15.53 -10.15
C GLU A 644 -23.11 -16.41 -10.92
N PHE A 645 -23.38 -16.01 -12.17
CA PHE A 645 -24.28 -16.67 -13.10
C PHE A 645 -23.51 -17.07 -14.36
N PRO A 646 -22.94 -18.28 -14.43
CA PRO A 646 -22.35 -18.81 -15.66
C PRO A 646 -23.45 -19.18 -16.64
N VAL A 647 -23.86 -18.24 -17.50
CA VAL A 647 -24.93 -18.41 -18.47
C VAL A 647 -24.51 -19.39 -19.59
N SER A 648 -23.23 -19.44 -19.90
CA SER A 648 -22.66 -20.41 -20.82
C SER A 648 -21.19 -20.66 -20.51
N LYS A 649 -20.55 -21.56 -21.28
CA LYS A 649 -19.09 -21.76 -21.17
C LYS A 649 -18.27 -20.51 -21.46
N LYS A 650 -18.86 -19.51 -22.13
CA LYS A 650 -18.18 -18.28 -22.58
C LYS A 650 -18.60 -17.03 -21.79
N TRP A 651 -19.79 -17.02 -21.18
CA TRP A 651 -20.36 -15.85 -20.56
C TRP A 651 -20.60 -16.06 -19.06
N LEU A 652 -20.09 -15.16 -18.27
CA LEU A 652 -20.33 -15.05 -16.82
C LEU A 652 -20.89 -13.67 -16.53
N PHE A 653 -22.00 -13.63 -15.78
CA PHE A 653 -22.52 -12.44 -15.15
C PHE A 653 -22.28 -12.54 -13.65
N ARG A 654 -21.82 -11.46 -13.04
CA ARG A 654 -21.67 -11.36 -11.60
C ARG A 654 -22.35 -10.10 -11.10
N LEU A 655 -23.17 -10.27 -10.07
CA LEU A 655 -23.81 -9.17 -9.34
C LEU A 655 -23.23 -9.16 -7.93
N GLU A 656 -22.73 -8.01 -7.51
CA GLU A 656 -22.21 -7.78 -6.17
C GLU A 656 -23.00 -6.63 -5.53
N ALA A 657 -23.28 -6.73 -4.24
CA ALA A 657 -23.89 -5.64 -3.47
C ALA A 657 -23.35 -5.66 -2.04
N GLY A 658 -23.42 -4.53 -1.37
CA GLY A 658 -22.99 -4.48 0.02
C GLY A 658 -23.36 -3.19 0.73
N ILE A 659 -23.27 -3.26 2.05
CA ILE A 659 -23.43 -2.15 2.99
C ILE A 659 -22.15 -2.07 3.81
N ASP A 660 -21.47 -0.94 3.74
CA ASP A 660 -20.35 -0.63 4.63
C ASP A 660 -20.83 0.23 5.79
N ASN A 661 -20.18 0.08 6.94
CA ASN A 661 -20.53 0.79 8.18
C ASN A 661 -22.02 0.64 8.53
N ILE A 662 -22.46 -0.61 8.71
CA ILE A 662 -23.89 -0.96 8.94
C ILE A 662 -24.50 -0.16 10.09
N PHE A 663 -23.72 0.14 11.13
CA PHE A 663 -24.17 0.85 12.33
C PHE A 663 -24.01 2.36 12.26
N ASP A 664 -23.60 2.90 11.08
CA ASP A 664 -23.52 4.32 10.80
C ASP A 664 -22.60 5.09 11.76
N TYR A 665 -21.43 4.50 12.08
CA TYR A 665 -20.43 5.19 12.87
C TYR A 665 -19.92 6.41 12.12
N VAL A 666 -19.92 7.56 12.75
CA VAL A 666 -19.35 8.81 12.26
C VAL A 666 -18.15 9.20 13.12
N ASP A 667 -17.00 9.38 12.51
CA ASP A 667 -15.80 9.80 13.20
C ASP A 667 -15.81 11.32 13.38
N THR A 668 -15.88 11.77 14.61
CA THR A 668 -15.87 13.20 14.97
C THR A 668 -14.52 13.66 15.49
N THR A 669 -13.47 12.85 15.33
CA THR A 669 -12.12 13.21 15.77
C THR A 669 -11.57 14.33 14.89
N PRO A 670 -11.08 15.43 15.45
CA PRO A 670 -10.42 16.47 14.68
C PRO A 670 -9.16 15.93 13.96
N HIS A 671 -8.98 16.26 12.68
CA HIS A 671 -7.79 15.93 11.91
C HIS A 671 -7.41 17.10 11.01
N GLY A 672 -6.41 17.89 11.42
CA GLY A 672 -6.05 19.12 10.74
C GLY A 672 -7.21 20.12 10.67
N LEU A 673 -7.62 20.51 9.46
CA LEU A 673 -8.79 21.36 9.20
C LEU A 673 -10.09 20.56 9.00
N HIS A 674 -10.02 19.23 9.08
CA HIS A 674 -11.13 18.32 8.81
C HIS A 674 -11.55 17.57 10.06
N LEU A 675 -12.70 16.96 10.03
CA LEU A 675 -13.18 16.04 11.05
C LEU A 675 -13.44 14.69 10.43
N GLY A 676 -13.07 13.63 11.13
CA GLY A 676 -13.55 12.28 10.85
C GLY A 676 -13.14 11.67 9.53
N THR A 677 -11.88 11.34 9.39
CA THR A 677 -11.31 10.78 8.14
C THR A 677 -11.47 9.27 7.98
N THR A 678 -12.06 8.56 8.97
CA THR A 678 -12.09 7.10 8.99
C THR A 678 -13.18 6.50 8.08
N THR A 679 -14.34 7.15 7.98
CA THR A 679 -15.50 6.66 7.23
C THR A 679 -16.52 7.77 6.98
N PRO A 680 -17.19 7.77 5.81
CA PRO A 680 -18.26 8.72 5.49
C PRO A 680 -19.61 8.40 6.19
N GLY A 681 -19.66 7.47 7.14
CA GLY A 681 -20.90 6.91 7.66
C GLY A 681 -21.33 5.67 6.85
N ARG A 682 -22.63 5.32 6.92
CA ARG A 682 -23.19 4.17 6.20
C ARG A 682 -23.19 4.42 4.70
N THR A 683 -22.63 3.46 3.93
CA THR A 683 -22.64 3.48 2.47
C THR A 683 -23.17 2.18 1.90
N VAL A 684 -23.79 2.27 0.72
CA VAL A 684 -24.26 1.12 -0.05
C VAL A 684 -23.65 1.13 -1.44
N TYR A 685 -23.53 -0.04 -2.02
CA TYR A 685 -23.06 -0.17 -3.41
C TYR A 685 -23.68 -1.38 -4.10
N ALA A 686 -23.67 -1.32 -5.43
CA ALA A 686 -23.92 -2.45 -6.31
C ALA A 686 -22.90 -2.46 -7.44
N THR A 687 -22.49 -3.64 -7.88
CA THR A 687 -21.56 -3.85 -8.99
C THR A 687 -22.12 -4.90 -9.94
N LEU A 688 -22.14 -4.60 -11.23
CA LEU A 688 -22.43 -5.57 -12.29
C LEU A 688 -21.15 -5.84 -13.06
N THR A 689 -20.75 -7.12 -13.14
CA THR A 689 -19.64 -7.55 -13.99
C THR A 689 -20.16 -8.48 -15.07
N VAL A 690 -19.79 -8.20 -16.32
CA VAL A 690 -20.03 -9.04 -17.48
C VAL A 690 -18.69 -9.50 -18.02
N ARG A 691 -18.52 -10.81 -18.13
CA ARG A 691 -17.26 -11.40 -18.58
C ARG A 691 -17.51 -12.37 -19.72
N PHE A 692 -16.80 -12.13 -20.82
CA PHE A 692 -16.70 -13.03 -21.94
C PHE A 692 -15.31 -13.68 -21.98
N ALA A 693 -15.26 -14.99 -22.19
CA ALA A 693 -14.00 -15.70 -22.37
C ALA A 693 -14.13 -16.81 -23.41
N HIS A 694 -13.13 -16.91 -24.28
CA HIS A 694 -13.08 -17.94 -25.33
C HIS A 694 -11.66 -18.52 -25.42
N GLY A 695 -11.49 -19.80 -25.08
CA GLY A 695 -10.23 -20.52 -25.09
C GLY A 695 -10.37 -21.94 -24.55
N LYS A 696 -9.34 -22.78 -24.71
CA LYS A 696 -9.39 -24.21 -24.36
C LYS A 696 -9.60 -24.47 -22.87
N ASN A 697 -9.09 -23.61 -21.97
CA ASN A 697 -9.14 -23.80 -20.52
C ASN A 697 -9.97 -22.73 -19.79
N LEU A 698 -10.56 -21.77 -20.50
CA LEU A 698 -11.44 -20.76 -19.92
C LEU A 698 -12.84 -21.37 -19.73
N LYS A 699 -13.05 -22.04 -18.61
CA LYS A 699 -14.35 -22.62 -18.21
C LYS A 699 -14.87 -21.90 -16.99
N PHE A 700 -16.07 -21.33 -17.08
CA PHE A 700 -16.79 -20.73 -15.96
C PHE A 700 -17.51 -21.75 -15.07
N THR A 701 -17.35 -23.04 -15.33
CA THR A 701 -17.94 -24.09 -14.48
C THR A 701 -16.92 -24.56 -13.46
N ASN A 702 -17.23 -24.42 -12.19
CA ASN A 702 -16.52 -25.03 -11.07
C ASN A 702 -16.68 -26.58 -11.11
N ASN A 703 -16.02 -27.24 -12.05
CA ASN A 703 -15.79 -28.68 -12.02
C ASN A 703 -14.36 -28.96 -12.39
N LYS A 704 -13.42 -28.48 -11.56
CA LYS A 704 -12.18 -29.21 -11.38
C LYS A 704 -12.33 -30.01 -10.09
N LYS A 705 -12.77 -31.27 -10.20
CA LYS A 705 -12.06 -32.31 -9.48
C LYS A 705 -10.59 -32.04 -9.83
N SER A 706 -9.83 -31.53 -8.88
CA SER A 706 -8.38 -31.44 -9.00
C SER A 706 -7.87 -32.88 -9.12
N ASN A 707 -7.71 -33.35 -10.35
CA ASN A 707 -6.85 -34.48 -10.64
C ASN A 707 -5.41 -33.99 -10.49
N PHE A 708 -5.01 -33.58 -9.31
CA PHE A 708 -3.65 -33.73 -8.85
C PHE A 708 -3.51 -35.21 -8.46
N LYS A 709 -3.16 -36.05 -9.41
CA LYS A 709 -2.40 -37.24 -9.13
C LYS A 709 -1.15 -36.75 -8.42
N THR A 710 -1.07 -36.95 -7.13
CA THR A 710 0.15 -36.99 -6.38
C THR A 710 1.02 -38.06 -7.02
N ASN A 711 2.00 -37.67 -7.82
CA ASN A 711 3.17 -38.51 -8.01
C ASN A 711 3.94 -38.54 -6.67
N GLU A 712 3.44 -39.34 -5.76
CA GLU A 712 4.23 -39.94 -4.69
C GLU A 712 5.02 -41.08 -5.32
N ASN A 713 6.09 -40.77 -6.00
CA ASN A 713 7.21 -41.68 -6.30
C ASN A 713 8.28 -40.86 -7.04
N GLU A 714 9.11 -40.21 -6.29
CA GLU A 714 10.50 -39.91 -6.63
C GLU A 714 11.26 -39.80 -5.30
N THR A 715 11.52 -40.96 -4.72
CA THR A 715 12.73 -41.24 -3.96
C THR A 715 13.81 -41.53 -4.99
N ASP A 716 14.79 -40.59 -5.09
CA ASP A 716 16.24 -40.86 -5.14
C ASP A 716 16.99 -39.53 -5.08
#